data_f4374b52581d821b85865b3ea3397d66
#
_entry.id   f4374b52581d821b85865b3ea3397d66
#
_cell.length_a   1.000
_cell.length_b   1.000
_cell.length_c   1.000
_cell.angle_alpha   90.00
_cell.angle_beta   90.00
_cell.angle_gamma   90.00
#
_symmetry.space_group_name_H-M   'P 1'
#
loop_
_entity.id
_entity.type
_entity.pdbx_description
1 polymer ?
#
loop_
_entity_poly.entity_id
_entity_poly.type
_entity_poly.pdbx_seq_one_letter_code
_entity_poly.pdbx_strand_id
1 'polypeptide(L)'
;MTKTNTMRSHHHGYSHRHCHLLVQSSILLFLGTFAAAQAASDILSKGSNLTNGETLVSANGSFTLGFFTRGVPARRYLGIWFTVANSSSDAVCWVANRDLPLGDTSGVLVISDTGSLVLLDGSGRTAWSSNTTAGAASPTVKLLESGNLVLLDGNGGRDDYDVVKLWQSFDHPTNTLLPGAKIGMNLWSGGGWSLTSWRDADDPSTGEFRYAMVRRGGLLPEIVMLDSSDAIKYRTGVWNGRWFSGIPEMNSYSNMFVFHVTVSQSEVSFSYAANAGAPPSLSRVLLNYTAEAVRVVWVPDKRGWANFFTGPREDCDHYNRCGHSGVCNQTAASTAWPCSCVQGFVPVSSSDWDGRDPSGGCRRNVSLDCGDNGTTDGFVRLPGVKLPDTLNSSLDTSITLDECRAKCLANCSCVAYAAADVQGGGDDVSTGCIMWPENLTDLRYVAGGQTLYLRQATPPSGRNLIIQMTEAVETAQDPSVSSIALATVKSATRNFSTRNVIGEGTFGIVYEGKLPRGHPLLHVLAGRTIAVKRLKSIGDLPDIIVRYFTREMQLMSGLKQHRNVLRLLAYCDEASERILVYEYMHRRSLDSYIFGTPRERALLNWRRRLQIIQGIADGVKHLHEGEGSSGNVIHRDLKPANVLLDGGWQAKVADFGTAKLLVAGATGTRTRIGTAGYMAPEYVQSDGSETTLKCDVYSFGVTLMETLSGRKNCDTPGLVSEAWRLWVGRCVTALLDPAVAPAPAKPELAQLRRCIQVGLLCVQEKPDERPAMSAVVEMLGSPCSELAEPMVPTVVGNAALATLLEADLSRPTVYETIDFR
;
A
#
# COMPACT_ATOMS: atom_id res chain seq x y z
N MET A 1 60.00 41.12 39.35
CA MET A 1 60.95 40.10 39.67
C MET A 1 60.65 38.92 38.74
N THR A 2 61.20 38.90 37.59
CA THR A 2 62.42 38.22 37.10
C THR A 2 62.34 36.67 37.37
N LYS A 3 62.19 35.87 36.29
CA LYS A 3 63.33 35.26 35.59
C LYS A 3 62.85 34.46 34.37
N THR A 4 63.36 34.86 33.24
CA THR A 4 63.60 34.15 31.98
C THR A 4 64.52 32.93 32.18
N ASN A 5 64.29 31.90 31.45
CA ASN A 5 65.32 30.95 31.08
C ASN A 5 65.07 30.34 29.67
N THR A 6 65.87 30.77 28.78
CA THR A 6 66.20 30.26 27.43
C THR A 6 66.96 28.94 27.54
N MET A 7 66.63 27.96 26.72
CA MET A 7 67.56 26.87 26.37
C MET A 7 67.51 26.56 24.87
N ARG A 8 68.70 26.47 24.34
CA ARG A 8 69.22 26.39 22.99
C ARG A 8 68.82 25.14 22.23
N SER A 9 68.63 25.37 20.93
CA SER A 9 68.61 24.39 19.85
C SER A 9 69.91 23.57 19.75
N HIS A 10 69.81 22.31 19.40
CA HIS A 10 70.85 21.54 18.73
C HIS A 10 70.27 20.94 17.44
N HIS A 11 70.84 21.44 16.30
CA HIS A 11 70.68 20.88 14.95
C HIS A 11 71.40 19.52 14.89
N HIS A 12 70.71 18.50 14.39
CA HIS A 12 71.36 17.41 13.66
C HIS A 12 70.63 17.22 12.32
N GLY A 13 71.35 17.67 11.29
CA GLY A 13 71.01 17.40 9.91
C GLY A 13 71.25 15.93 9.58
N TYR A 14 70.25 15.26 9.05
CA TYR A 14 70.44 14.04 8.28
C TYR A 14 69.74 14.16 6.92
N SER A 15 70.53 13.92 5.97
CA SER A 15 70.47 13.86 4.52
C SER A 15 69.10 13.57 3.86
N HIS A 16 68.60 14.54 3.12
CA HIS A 16 67.42 14.50 2.21
C HIS A 16 67.60 13.69 0.92
N ARG A 17 68.60 12.79 0.80
CA ARG A 17 68.90 12.14 -0.49
C ARG A 17 68.38 10.68 -0.63
N HIS A 18 67.86 10.07 0.39
CA HIS A 18 67.36 8.68 0.28
C HIS A 18 65.84 8.52 0.18
N CYS A 19 65.04 9.57 0.40
CA CYS A 19 63.60 9.51 0.32
C CYS A 19 63.06 9.71 -1.11
N HIS A 20 63.84 10.35 -2.01
CA HIS A 20 63.38 10.60 -3.41
C HIS A 20 63.46 9.38 -4.33
N LEU A 21 64.34 8.41 -4.04
CA LEU A 21 64.49 7.20 -4.88
C LEU A 21 63.44 6.11 -4.58
N LEU A 22 62.89 6.03 -3.37
CA LEU A 22 61.82 5.07 -3.03
C LEU A 22 60.42 5.54 -3.46
N VAL A 23 60.18 6.85 -3.55
CA VAL A 23 58.92 7.42 -4.02
C VAL A 23 58.79 7.32 -5.54
N GLN A 24 59.90 7.45 -6.29
CA GLN A 24 59.85 7.30 -7.76
C GLN A 24 59.73 5.84 -8.20
N SER A 25 60.24 4.87 -7.46
CA SER A 25 60.04 3.44 -7.74
C SER A 25 58.62 2.97 -7.42
N SER A 26 57.95 3.54 -6.41
CA SER A 26 56.57 3.21 -6.07
C SER A 26 55.56 3.83 -7.05
N ILE A 27 55.88 4.99 -7.64
CA ILE A 27 55.04 5.63 -8.67
C ILE A 27 55.15 4.89 -10.00
N LEU A 28 56.28 4.32 -10.35
CA LEU A 28 56.47 3.52 -11.58
C LEU A 28 55.87 2.11 -11.48
N LEU A 29 55.71 1.56 -10.26
CA LEU A 29 54.99 0.28 -10.04
C LEU A 29 53.45 0.46 -9.97
N PHE A 30 52.94 1.67 -9.68
CA PHE A 30 51.50 1.98 -9.70
C PHE A 30 51.02 2.41 -11.09
N LEU A 31 51.86 2.79 -12.02
CA LEU A 31 51.52 3.12 -13.40
C LEU A 31 51.50 1.91 -14.34
N GLY A 32 51.90 0.72 -13.85
CA GLY A 32 51.98 -0.51 -14.67
C GLY A 32 50.74 -1.44 -14.53
N THR A 33 49.67 -1.09 -13.76
CA THR A 33 48.47 -1.92 -13.60
C THR A 33 47.17 -1.14 -13.77
N PHE A 34 47.13 -0.03 -14.46
CA PHE A 34 45.96 0.43 -15.17
C PHE A 34 45.87 -0.43 -16.45
N ALA A 35 45.48 -1.69 -16.33
CA ALA A 35 44.80 -2.33 -17.42
C ALA A 35 43.64 -1.42 -17.77
N ALA A 36 43.68 -0.82 -18.94
CA ALA A 36 42.57 -0.04 -19.47
C ALA A 36 41.35 -0.97 -19.32
N ALA A 37 40.46 -0.70 -18.36
CA ALA A 37 39.14 -1.28 -18.37
C ALA A 37 38.55 -0.79 -19.71
N GLN A 38 38.52 -1.71 -20.67
CA GLN A 38 37.90 -1.48 -21.94
C GLN A 38 36.47 -1.08 -21.63
N ALA A 39 36.09 0.16 -21.92
CA ALA A 39 34.75 0.65 -21.68
C ALA A 39 33.80 -0.35 -22.35
N ALA A 40 32.96 -1.00 -21.56
CA ALA A 40 32.03 -2.00 -22.06
C ALA A 40 31.16 -1.33 -23.12
N SER A 41 31.15 -1.91 -24.35
CA SER A 41 30.41 -1.36 -25.48
C SER A 41 28.91 -1.68 -25.28
N ASP A 42 28.03 -0.76 -25.63
CA ASP A 42 26.58 -0.99 -25.75
C ASP A 42 26.17 -1.40 -27.18
N ILE A 43 27.14 -1.48 -28.11
CA ILE A 43 26.93 -1.72 -29.55
C ILE A 43 27.72 -2.94 -30.03
N LEU A 44 27.05 -3.77 -30.86
CA LEU A 44 27.66 -4.80 -31.68
C LEU A 44 27.45 -4.45 -33.13
N SER A 45 28.54 -4.27 -33.91
CA SER A 45 28.52 -3.91 -35.33
C SER A 45 28.63 -5.13 -36.23
N LYS A 46 28.19 -5.03 -37.49
CA LYS A 46 28.36 -6.09 -38.48
C LYS A 46 29.87 -6.39 -38.66
N GLY A 47 30.22 -7.66 -38.64
CA GLY A 47 31.63 -8.12 -38.69
C GLY A 47 32.30 -8.28 -37.33
N SER A 48 31.65 -7.81 -36.27
CA SER A 48 32.01 -8.10 -34.85
C SER A 48 31.18 -9.25 -34.32
N ASN A 49 31.67 -9.90 -33.29
CA ASN A 49 30.96 -11.00 -32.62
C ASN A 49 30.99 -10.80 -31.10
N LEU A 50 30.06 -11.45 -30.41
CA LEU A 50 30.05 -11.57 -28.96
C LEU A 50 30.19 -13.04 -28.58
N THR A 51 31.29 -13.37 -27.89
CA THR A 51 31.64 -14.72 -27.47
C THR A 51 31.49 -14.92 -25.99
N ASN A 52 31.70 -16.15 -25.52
CA ASN A 52 31.61 -16.48 -24.12
C ASN A 52 32.60 -15.64 -23.25
N GLY A 53 32.10 -14.95 -22.26
CA GLY A 53 32.91 -14.06 -21.39
C GLY A 53 32.89 -12.59 -21.81
N GLU A 54 32.45 -12.30 -23.04
CA GLU A 54 32.20 -10.93 -23.48
C GLU A 54 30.77 -10.50 -23.17
N THR A 55 30.56 -9.18 -23.02
CA THR A 55 29.27 -8.59 -22.69
C THR A 55 29.05 -7.26 -23.40
N LEU A 56 27.81 -6.95 -23.76
CA LEU A 56 27.40 -5.57 -24.01
C LEU A 56 26.78 -5.01 -22.72
N VAL A 57 27.09 -3.76 -22.40
CA VAL A 57 26.55 -3.08 -21.23
C VAL A 57 25.88 -1.79 -21.70
N SER A 58 24.66 -1.51 -21.24
CA SER A 58 23.93 -0.29 -21.59
C SER A 58 24.70 0.96 -21.15
N ALA A 59 24.45 2.10 -21.80
CA ALA A 59 25.24 3.33 -21.69
C ALA A 59 25.50 3.82 -20.26
N ASN A 60 24.53 3.67 -19.33
CA ASN A 60 24.69 4.02 -17.92
C ASN A 60 24.93 2.80 -17.03
N GLY A 61 25.10 1.62 -17.59
CA GLY A 61 25.45 0.41 -16.88
C GLY A 61 24.28 -0.32 -16.19
N SER A 62 23.04 0.00 -16.51
CA SER A 62 21.87 -0.64 -15.85
C SER A 62 21.65 -2.10 -16.29
N PHE A 63 21.94 -2.43 -17.55
CA PHE A 63 21.71 -3.74 -18.14
C PHE A 63 22.96 -4.32 -18.80
N THR A 64 23.07 -5.64 -18.75
CA THR A 64 24.14 -6.40 -19.39
C THR A 64 23.52 -7.48 -20.27
N LEU A 65 24.00 -7.62 -21.53
CA LEU A 65 23.75 -8.75 -22.42
C LEU A 65 24.99 -9.64 -22.44
N GLY A 66 24.82 -10.93 -22.32
CA GLY A 66 25.92 -11.90 -22.40
C GLY A 66 25.45 -13.34 -22.19
N PHE A 67 26.44 -14.23 -22.04
CA PHE A 67 26.19 -15.66 -21.82
C PHE A 67 26.13 -15.98 -20.32
N PHE A 68 25.11 -16.71 -19.90
CA PHE A 68 24.97 -17.22 -18.53
C PHE A 68 24.64 -18.72 -18.51
N THR A 69 24.84 -19.37 -17.38
CA THR A 69 24.66 -20.82 -17.22
C THR A 69 23.54 -21.11 -16.23
N ARG A 70 22.68 -22.11 -16.53
CA ARG A 70 21.61 -22.59 -15.64
C ARG A 70 21.45 -24.10 -15.77
N GLY A 71 20.81 -24.68 -14.73
CA GLY A 71 20.38 -26.08 -14.71
C GLY A 71 21.44 -27.10 -14.37
N VAL A 72 20.99 -28.32 -14.16
CA VAL A 72 21.84 -29.51 -13.97
C VAL A 72 21.34 -30.62 -14.93
N PRO A 73 22.10 -30.99 -15.98
CA PRO A 73 23.43 -30.52 -16.34
C PRO A 73 23.44 -29.04 -16.77
N ALA A 74 24.57 -28.38 -16.60
CA ALA A 74 24.74 -26.96 -16.92
C ALA A 74 24.50 -26.70 -18.42
N ARG A 75 23.56 -25.78 -18.72
CA ARG A 75 23.20 -25.36 -20.08
C ARG A 75 23.51 -23.88 -20.24
N ARG A 76 23.81 -23.46 -21.46
CA ARG A 76 24.26 -22.11 -21.74
C ARG A 76 23.19 -21.32 -22.50
N TYR A 77 22.94 -20.10 -22.03
CA TYR A 77 21.93 -19.19 -22.58
C TYR A 77 22.53 -17.83 -22.88
N LEU A 78 22.04 -17.17 -23.92
CA LEU A 78 22.25 -15.75 -24.18
C LEU A 78 21.08 -14.96 -23.59
N GLY A 79 21.34 -13.97 -22.75
CA GLY A 79 20.28 -13.21 -22.14
C GLY A 79 20.68 -11.82 -21.67
N ILE A 80 19.69 -11.06 -21.21
CA ILE A 80 19.84 -9.71 -20.64
C ILE A 80 19.48 -9.79 -19.16
N TRP A 81 20.27 -9.13 -18.33
CA TRP A 81 20.05 -9.04 -16.88
C TRP A 81 20.39 -7.65 -16.34
N PHE A 82 19.86 -7.34 -15.15
CA PHE A 82 20.23 -6.14 -14.42
C PHE A 82 21.67 -6.25 -13.90
N THR A 83 22.54 -5.36 -14.31
CA THR A 83 23.97 -5.36 -13.97
C THR A 83 24.22 -5.37 -12.46
N VAL A 84 23.40 -4.63 -11.71
CA VAL A 84 23.51 -4.52 -10.23
C VAL A 84 23.29 -5.84 -9.48
N ALA A 85 22.61 -6.81 -10.09
CA ALA A 85 22.27 -8.10 -9.49
C ALA A 85 23.05 -9.28 -10.11
N ASN A 86 24.00 -9.01 -11.00
CA ASN A 86 24.73 -10.00 -11.78
C ASN A 86 23.80 -10.95 -12.56
N SER A 87 24.33 -12.05 -13.09
CA SER A 87 23.54 -13.04 -13.82
C SER A 87 22.79 -14.05 -12.93
N SER A 88 22.43 -13.68 -11.70
CA SER A 88 21.59 -14.51 -10.85
C SER A 88 20.21 -14.75 -11.48
N SER A 89 19.49 -15.81 -11.10
CA SER A 89 18.13 -16.07 -11.58
C SER A 89 17.19 -14.88 -11.39
N ASP A 90 17.41 -14.15 -10.30
CA ASP A 90 16.62 -12.98 -9.93
C ASP A 90 16.99 -11.70 -10.72
N ALA A 91 17.99 -11.77 -11.58
CA ALA A 91 18.45 -10.62 -12.37
C ALA A 91 18.04 -10.72 -13.85
N VAL A 92 17.93 -11.93 -14.39
CA VAL A 92 17.65 -12.16 -15.80
C VAL A 92 16.26 -11.65 -16.16
N CYS A 93 16.16 -10.85 -17.23
CA CYS A 93 14.90 -10.28 -17.70
C CYS A 93 14.54 -10.67 -19.14
N TRP A 94 15.47 -11.23 -19.91
CA TRP A 94 15.21 -11.72 -21.26
C TRP A 94 16.20 -12.84 -21.64
N VAL A 95 15.74 -13.86 -22.39
CA VAL A 95 16.56 -14.99 -22.85
C VAL A 95 16.27 -15.27 -24.32
N ALA A 96 17.31 -15.25 -25.16
CA ALA A 96 17.18 -15.46 -26.60
C ALA A 96 16.84 -16.94 -26.92
N ASN A 97 17.70 -17.84 -26.48
CA ASN A 97 17.66 -19.27 -26.83
C ASN A 97 17.08 -20.15 -25.71
N ARG A 98 15.97 -19.70 -25.09
CA ARG A 98 15.39 -20.34 -23.90
C ARG A 98 15.04 -21.82 -24.12
N ASP A 99 14.55 -22.18 -25.34
CA ASP A 99 14.11 -23.53 -25.66
C ASP A 99 15.17 -24.37 -26.38
N LEU A 100 16.28 -23.75 -26.85
CA LEU A 100 17.42 -24.38 -27.52
C LEU A 100 18.74 -23.94 -26.86
N PRO A 101 19.00 -24.35 -25.61
CA PRO A 101 20.23 -24.01 -24.93
C PRO A 101 21.46 -24.59 -25.60
N LEU A 102 22.58 -23.89 -25.47
CA LEU A 102 23.87 -24.42 -25.94
C LEU A 102 24.43 -25.43 -24.94
N GLY A 103 25.09 -26.47 -25.46
CA GLY A 103 25.70 -27.53 -24.64
C GLY A 103 27.06 -27.15 -24.04
N ASP A 104 27.71 -26.10 -24.59
CA ASP A 104 29.08 -25.73 -24.29
C ASP A 104 29.28 -24.19 -24.34
N THR A 105 30.54 -23.75 -24.26
CA THR A 105 30.93 -22.33 -24.26
C THR A 105 31.34 -21.79 -25.62
N SER A 106 31.14 -22.55 -26.71
CA SER A 106 31.55 -22.19 -28.08
C SER A 106 30.55 -21.30 -28.81
N GLY A 107 29.43 -20.93 -28.16
CA GLY A 107 28.40 -20.09 -28.77
C GLY A 107 28.88 -18.70 -29.14
N VAL A 108 28.42 -18.19 -30.29
CA VAL A 108 28.79 -16.89 -30.83
C VAL A 108 27.55 -16.14 -31.33
N LEU A 109 27.36 -14.89 -30.82
CA LEU A 109 26.35 -13.98 -31.33
C LEU A 109 26.94 -13.10 -32.41
N VAL A 110 26.30 -13.11 -33.61
CA VAL A 110 26.74 -12.34 -34.77
C VAL A 110 25.59 -11.66 -35.48
N ILE A 111 25.89 -10.64 -36.28
CA ILE A 111 24.97 -10.11 -37.30
C ILE A 111 25.28 -10.85 -38.62
N SER A 112 24.32 -11.60 -39.16
CA SER A 112 24.44 -12.37 -40.41
C SER A 112 24.57 -11.44 -41.60
N ASP A 113 24.94 -12.05 -42.75
CA ASP A 113 25.03 -11.32 -44.02
C ASP A 113 23.69 -10.75 -44.48
N THR A 114 22.58 -11.41 -44.10
CA THR A 114 21.22 -10.95 -44.37
C THR A 114 20.76 -9.84 -43.44
N GLY A 115 21.57 -9.44 -42.44
CA GLY A 115 21.26 -8.41 -41.48
C GLY A 115 20.45 -8.89 -40.25
N SER A 116 20.26 -10.21 -40.06
CA SER A 116 19.64 -10.75 -38.86
C SER A 116 20.65 -10.95 -37.74
N LEU A 117 20.19 -10.75 -36.49
CA LEU A 117 20.96 -11.11 -35.30
C LEU A 117 20.82 -12.64 -35.09
N VAL A 118 21.94 -13.36 -35.02
CA VAL A 118 21.97 -14.83 -35.01
C VAL A 118 22.91 -15.34 -33.92
N LEU A 119 22.43 -16.29 -33.11
CA LEU A 119 23.24 -17.08 -32.19
C LEU A 119 23.61 -18.42 -32.85
N LEU A 120 24.91 -18.65 -33.02
CA LEU A 120 25.47 -19.89 -33.55
C LEU A 120 26.01 -20.77 -32.42
N ASP A 121 25.87 -22.10 -32.57
CA ASP A 121 26.53 -23.08 -31.70
C ASP A 121 27.99 -23.35 -32.21
N GLY A 122 28.77 -24.16 -31.48
CA GLY A 122 30.15 -24.48 -31.83
C GLY A 122 30.33 -25.23 -33.14
N SER A 123 29.27 -25.73 -33.73
CA SER A 123 29.27 -26.35 -35.06
C SER A 123 28.85 -25.39 -36.17
N GLY A 124 28.55 -24.11 -35.84
CA GLY A 124 28.07 -23.13 -36.78
C GLY A 124 26.57 -23.23 -37.10
N ARG A 125 25.79 -24.03 -36.37
CA ARG A 125 24.34 -24.12 -36.54
C ARG A 125 23.65 -23.01 -35.78
N THR A 126 22.55 -22.52 -36.37
CA THR A 126 21.72 -21.47 -35.70
C THR A 126 20.96 -22.06 -34.52
N ALA A 127 21.27 -21.61 -33.32
CA ALA A 127 20.54 -21.87 -32.09
C ALA A 127 19.38 -20.90 -31.87
N TRP A 128 19.52 -19.65 -32.36
CA TRP A 128 18.46 -18.65 -32.30
C TRP A 128 18.70 -17.56 -33.37
N SER A 129 17.63 -16.92 -33.84
CA SER A 129 17.69 -15.79 -34.79
C SER A 129 16.58 -14.79 -34.56
N SER A 130 16.86 -13.48 -34.79
CA SER A 130 15.84 -12.41 -34.83
C SER A 130 14.90 -12.53 -36.05
N ASN A 131 15.22 -13.40 -37.02
CA ASN A 131 14.43 -13.66 -38.24
C ASN A 131 14.01 -12.39 -39.01
N THR A 132 14.88 -11.39 -39.04
CA THR A 132 14.67 -10.16 -39.83
C THR A 132 14.79 -10.47 -41.32
N THR A 133 13.80 -10.08 -42.12
CA THR A 133 13.80 -10.34 -43.57
C THR A 133 14.21 -9.12 -44.40
N ALA A 134 14.37 -7.96 -43.81
CA ALA A 134 14.80 -6.74 -44.48
C ALA A 134 16.32 -6.75 -44.69
N GLY A 135 16.79 -6.68 -45.93
CA GLY A 135 18.20 -6.51 -46.24
C GLY A 135 18.70 -5.19 -45.73
N ALA A 136 19.39 -5.21 -44.59
CA ALA A 136 19.94 -4.02 -43.94
C ALA A 136 21.28 -3.64 -44.60
N ALA A 137 21.48 -2.36 -44.90
CA ALA A 137 22.69 -1.82 -45.47
C ALA A 137 23.86 -1.73 -44.47
N SER A 138 23.56 -1.29 -43.26
CA SER A 138 24.54 -1.13 -42.16
C SER A 138 23.92 -1.53 -40.82
N PRO A 139 23.63 -2.84 -40.60
CA PRO A 139 22.96 -3.30 -39.39
C PRO A 139 23.90 -3.17 -38.18
N THR A 140 23.33 -2.66 -37.08
CA THR A 140 23.98 -2.57 -35.78
C THR A 140 23.02 -3.01 -34.69
N VAL A 141 23.53 -3.67 -33.65
CA VAL A 141 22.77 -4.05 -32.47
C VAL A 141 23.16 -3.15 -31.31
N LYS A 142 22.18 -2.62 -30.57
CA LYS A 142 22.40 -1.75 -29.41
C LYS A 142 21.60 -2.22 -28.24
N LEU A 143 22.22 -2.29 -27.05
CA LEU A 143 21.56 -2.49 -25.78
C LEU A 143 21.20 -1.14 -25.16
N LEU A 144 19.92 -0.80 -25.16
CA LEU A 144 19.42 0.45 -24.61
C LEU A 144 19.38 0.44 -23.07
N GLU A 145 19.35 1.64 -22.47
CA GLU A 145 19.26 1.83 -21.02
C GLU A 145 17.90 1.38 -20.43
N SER A 146 16.91 1.10 -21.27
CA SER A 146 15.65 0.46 -20.91
C SER A 146 15.72 -1.06 -20.74
N GLY A 147 16.85 -1.69 -21.08
CA GLY A 147 17.00 -3.15 -21.21
C GLY A 147 16.50 -3.72 -22.55
N ASN A 148 16.10 -2.84 -23.49
CA ASN A 148 15.68 -3.26 -24.84
C ASN A 148 16.91 -3.47 -25.73
N LEU A 149 17.06 -4.68 -26.28
CA LEU A 149 18.04 -4.95 -27.33
C LEU A 149 17.41 -4.64 -28.68
N VAL A 150 17.99 -3.73 -29.41
CA VAL A 150 17.47 -3.27 -30.71
C VAL A 150 18.44 -3.58 -31.83
N LEU A 151 17.91 -4.06 -32.97
CA LEU A 151 18.62 -4.17 -34.22
C LEU A 151 18.19 -3.01 -35.12
N LEU A 152 19.15 -2.21 -35.53
CA LEU A 152 18.98 -0.96 -36.28
C LEU A 152 19.64 -1.05 -37.65
N ASP A 153 19.07 -0.41 -38.67
CA ASP A 153 19.74 -0.15 -39.95
C ASP A 153 20.04 1.34 -40.09
N GLY A 154 21.28 1.66 -40.39
CA GLY A 154 21.76 3.04 -40.52
C GLY A 154 23.02 3.32 -39.71
N ASN A 155 23.82 4.22 -40.17
CA ASN A 155 24.99 4.68 -39.42
C ASN A 155 24.57 5.48 -38.22
N GLY A 156 24.77 4.94 -37.03
CA GLY A 156 24.45 5.57 -35.73
C GLY A 156 25.13 6.92 -35.47
N GLY A 157 24.95 7.88 -36.40
CA GLY A 157 25.34 9.28 -36.25
C GLY A 157 24.39 10.00 -35.31
N ARG A 158 24.83 11.16 -34.78
CA ARG A 158 24.16 11.94 -33.73
C ARG A 158 22.77 12.50 -34.08
N ASP A 159 22.24 12.29 -35.29
CA ASP A 159 20.93 12.78 -35.71
C ASP A 159 19.96 11.60 -35.94
N ASP A 160 19.04 11.42 -35.05
CA ASP A 160 18.13 10.27 -34.80
C ASP A 160 17.04 10.05 -35.89
N TYR A 161 17.05 10.78 -36.99
CA TYR A 161 15.93 10.80 -37.93
C TYR A 161 15.97 9.74 -39.06
N ASP A 162 17.10 9.08 -39.28
CA ASP A 162 17.27 8.11 -40.37
C ASP A 162 17.55 6.66 -39.93
N VAL A 163 17.36 6.33 -38.67
CA VAL A 163 17.66 4.99 -38.16
C VAL A 163 16.39 4.14 -38.14
N VAL A 164 16.32 3.12 -38.99
CA VAL A 164 15.20 2.17 -39.04
C VAL A 164 15.40 1.06 -38.02
N LYS A 165 14.42 0.87 -37.14
CA LYS A 165 14.40 -0.26 -36.22
C LYS A 165 13.88 -1.50 -36.94
N LEU A 166 14.74 -2.49 -37.10
CA LEU A 166 14.43 -3.75 -37.78
C LEU A 166 13.84 -4.82 -36.86
N TRP A 167 14.29 -4.85 -35.59
CA TRP A 167 13.87 -5.78 -34.57
C TRP A 167 14.16 -5.25 -33.17
N GLN A 168 13.42 -5.70 -32.17
CA GLN A 168 13.68 -5.40 -30.78
C GLN A 168 13.22 -6.52 -29.83
N SER A 169 13.95 -6.72 -28.73
CA SER A 169 13.62 -7.73 -27.71
C SER A 169 12.30 -7.47 -27.01
N PHE A 170 11.84 -6.21 -26.92
CA PHE A 170 10.56 -5.84 -26.32
C PHE A 170 9.34 -6.35 -27.09
N ASP A 171 9.49 -6.67 -28.37
CA ASP A 171 8.44 -7.35 -29.15
C ASP A 171 8.42 -8.87 -28.94
N HIS A 172 9.41 -9.41 -28.24
CA HIS A 172 9.57 -10.84 -27.93
C HIS A 172 9.85 -11.05 -26.44
N PRO A 173 8.96 -10.61 -25.54
CA PRO A 173 9.17 -10.76 -24.11
C PRO A 173 9.26 -12.23 -23.71
N THR A 174 10.03 -12.53 -22.66
CA THR A 174 10.09 -13.87 -22.08
C THR A 174 9.17 -13.95 -20.85
N ASN A 175 9.70 -13.97 -19.66
CA ASN A 175 8.90 -14.01 -18.42
C ASN A 175 8.84 -12.65 -17.70
N THR A 176 9.42 -11.60 -18.27
CA THR A 176 9.60 -10.31 -17.60
C THR A 176 9.09 -9.17 -18.48
N LEU A 177 8.31 -8.26 -17.88
CA LEU A 177 7.91 -6.97 -18.45
C LEU A 177 8.74 -5.87 -17.81
N LEU A 178 9.55 -5.17 -18.62
CA LEU A 178 10.32 -3.99 -18.22
C LEU A 178 9.54 -2.69 -18.48
N PRO A 179 9.89 -1.55 -17.84
CA PRO A 179 9.33 -0.25 -18.18
C PRO A 179 9.50 0.07 -19.67
N GLY A 180 8.39 0.47 -20.32
CA GLY A 180 8.36 0.74 -21.76
C GLY A 180 8.12 -0.48 -22.65
N ALA A 181 8.29 -1.70 -22.15
CA ALA A 181 7.81 -2.91 -22.84
C ALA A 181 6.28 -3.05 -22.66
N LYS A 182 5.66 -3.87 -23.53
CA LYS A 182 4.21 -4.07 -23.51
C LYS A 182 3.80 -5.53 -23.53
N ILE A 183 2.62 -5.81 -22.94
CA ILE A 183 1.86 -7.03 -23.16
C ILE A 183 0.55 -6.65 -23.84
N GLY A 184 0.09 -7.46 -24.78
CA GLY A 184 -1.10 -7.12 -25.56
C GLY A 184 -1.22 -7.95 -26.82
N MET A 185 -2.09 -7.47 -27.72
CA MET A 185 -2.34 -8.11 -29.02
C MET A 185 -2.36 -7.08 -30.13
N ASN A 186 -1.82 -7.46 -31.28
CA ASN A 186 -1.99 -6.76 -32.52
C ASN A 186 -3.22 -7.34 -33.23
N LEU A 187 -4.27 -6.53 -33.41
CA LEU A 187 -5.57 -6.96 -33.93
C LEU A 187 -5.54 -7.22 -35.45
N TRP A 188 -4.53 -6.71 -36.17
CA TRP A 188 -4.40 -6.90 -37.61
C TRP A 188 -3.62 -8.16 -37.95
N SER A 189 -2.51 -8.42 -37.25
CA SER A 189 -1.67 -9.57 -37.52
C SER A 189 -2.11 -10.83 -36.76
N GLY A 190 -2.97 -10.67 -35.73
CA GLY A 190 -3.32 -11.74 -34.79
C GLY A 190 -2.17 -12.15 -33.86
N GLY A 191 -0.99 -11.50 -33.97
CA GLY A 191 0.13 -11.68 -33.06
C GLY A 191 -0.08 -10.95 -31.73
N GLY A 192 0.69 -11.35 -30.70
CA GLY A 192 0.58 -10.70 -29.40
C GLY A 192 1.89 -10.75 -28.61
N TRP A 193 1.94 -9.89 -27.59
CA TRP A 193 3.02 -9.83 -26.62
C TRP A 193 2.50 -10.38 -25.29
N SER A 194 3.05 -11.49 -24.81
CA SER A 194 2.68 -12.09 -23.53
C SER A 194 3.92 -12.56 -22.80
N LEU A 195 3.86 -12.56 -21.47
CA LEU A 195 4.90 -13.21 -20.68
C LEU A 195 4.61 -14.71 -20.62
N THR A 196 5.66 -15.51 -20.66
CA THR A 196 5.58 -16.95 -20.46
C THR A 196 6.59 -17.34 -19.38
N SER A 197 6.13 -18.06 -18.38
CA SER A 197 6.97 -18.46 -17.23
C SER A 197 8.20 -19.26 -17.68
N TRP A 198 9.20 -19.35 -16.84
CA TRP A 198 10.21 -20.39 -16.90
C TRP A 198 9.57 -21.72 -16.56
N ARG A 199 10.21 -22.83 -16.91
CA ARG A 199 9.75 -24.16 -16.54
C ARG A 199 9.91 -24.41 -15.04
N ASP A 200 11.05 -24.00 -14.48
CA ASP A 200 11.34 -23.98 -13.05
C ASP A 200 12.36 -22.87 -12.70
N ALA A 201 12.86 -22.86 -11.45
CA ALA A 201 13.79 -21.83 -10.98
C ALA A 201 15.12 -21.79 -11.76
N ASP A 202 15.55 -22.90 -12.31
CA ASP A 202 16.84 -23.10 -12.96
C ASP A 202 16.75 -23.44 -14.45
N ASP A 203 15.53 -23.61 -14.99
CA ASP A 203 15.31 -23.88 -16.41
C ASP A 203 14.54 -22.75 -17.09
N PRO A 204 15.20 -21.87 -17.86
CA PRO A 204 14.58 -20.79 -18.61
C PRO A 204 13.64 -21.22 -19.74
N SER A 205 13.60 -22.52 -20.13
CA SER A 205 12.73 -22.99 -21.20
C SER A 205 11.27 -22.66 -20.92
N THR A 206 10.47 -22.67 -21.99
CA THR A 206 9.04 -22.32 -21.94
C THR A 206 8.31 -23.17 -20.90
N GLY A 207 7.76 -22.46 -19.86
CA GLY A 207 7.00 -23.06 -18.77
C GLY A 207 5.50 -23.13 -19.06
N GLU A 208 4.75 -23.49 -18.04
CA GLU A 208 3.32 -23.78 -18.12
C GLU A 208 2.44 -22.54 -18.21
N PHE A 209 2.84 -21.40 -17.60
CA PHE A 209 1.95 -20.27 -17.40
C PHE A 209 2.23 -19.15 -18.40
N ARG A 210 1.14 -18.50 -18.86
CA ARG A 210 1.16 -17.36 -19.76
C ARG A 210 0.37 -16.19 -19.17
N TYR A 211 0.94 -14.99 -19.12
CA TYR A 211 0.30 -13.75 -18.65
C TYR A 211 0.07 -12.84 -19.85
N ALA A 212 -1.18 -12.71 -20.25
CA ALA A 212 -1.58 -12.10 -21.51
C ALA A 212 -2.74 -11.12 -21.34
N MET A 213 -2.72 -10.04 -22.11
CA MET A 213 -3.86 -9.12 -22.21
C MET A 213 -4.88 -9.68 -23.21
N VAL A 214 -6.16 -9.65 -22.83
CA VAL A 214 -7.28 -10.15 -23.60
C VAL A 214 -8.45 -9.16 -23.60
N ARG A 215 -9.33 -9.29 -24.57
CA ARG A 215 -10.65 -8.62 -24.62
C ARG A 215 -11.73 -9.69 -24.70
N ARG A 216 -12.26 -10.07 -23.54
CA ARG A 216 -13.31 -11.08 -23.48
C ARG A 216 -14.63 -10.49 -23.94
N GLY A 217 -15.34 -11.23 -24.81
CA GLY A 217 -16.55 -10.70 -25.48
C GLY A 217 -16.33 -9.45 -26.34
N GLY A 218 -15.06 -9.11 -26.67
CA GLY A 218 -14.75 -7.91 -27.48
C GLY A 218 -14.89 -6.58 -26.73
N LEU A 219 -15.05 -6.61 -25.39
CA LEU A 219 -15.37 -5.46 -24.55
C LEU A 219 -14.13 -4.72 -24.01
N LEU A 220 -14.01 -4.60 -22.70
CA LEU A 220 -12.91 -3.93 -22.04
C LEU A 220 -11.69 -4.86 -21.88
N PRO A 221 -10.46 -4.34 -21.98
CA PRO A 221 -9.27 -5.13 -21.82
C PRO A 221 -9.04 -5.53 -20.36
N GLU A 222 -8.50 -6.73 -20.17
CA GLU A 222 -8.02 -7.25 -18.90
C GLU A 222 -6.79 -8.11 -19.11
N ILE A 223 -6.02 -8.37 -18.04
CA ILE A 223 -4.89 -9.29 -18.11
C ILE A 223 -5.28 -10.58 -17.40
N VAL A 224 -5.00 -11.71 -18.04
CA VAL A 224 -5.28 -13.04 -17.52
C VAL A 224 -4.01 -13.86 -17.40
N MET A 225 -3.97 -14.76 -16.44
CA MET A 225 -3.00 -15.85 -16.36
C MET A 225 -3.65 -17.13 -16.83
N LEU A 226 -3.04 -17.77 -17.81
CA LEU A 226 -3.49 -19.00 -18.45
C LEU A 226 -2.49 -20.11 -18.17
N ASP A 227 -2.97 -21.34 -18.06
CA ASP A 227 -2.10 -22.52 -18.10
C ASP A 227 -1.89 -23.02 -19.54
N SER A 228 -1.17 -24.12 -19.69
CA SER A 228 -0.87 -24.76 -20.99
C SER A 228 -2.10 -25.27 -21.76
N SER A 229 -3.26 -25.39 -21.10
CA SER A 229 -4.55 -25.71 -21.71
C SER A 229 -5.40 -24.49 -22.05
N ASP A 230 -4.87 -23.28 -21.91
CA ASP A 230 -5.55 -21.99 -22.00
C ASP A 230 -6.66 -21.80 -20.93
N ALA A 231 -6.66 -22.58 -19.85
CA ALA A 231 -7.55 -22.37 -18.74
C ALA A 231 -7.11 -21.18 -17.88
N ILE A 232 -8.07 -20.32 -17.53
CA ILE A 232 -7.79 -19.13 -16.70
C ILE A 232 -7.52 -19.58 -15.26
N LYS A 233 -6.39 -19.16 -14.71
CA LYS A 233 -6.02 -19.32 -13.29
C LYS A 233 -6.25 -18.03 -12.47
N TYR A 234 -6.07 -16.87 -13.12
CA TYR A 234 -6.19 -15.57 -12.48
C TYR A 234 -6.63 -14.51 -13.49
N ARG A 235 -7.40 -13.51 -13.03
CA ARG A 235 -7.78 -12.31 -13.78
C ARG A 235 -7.48 -11.05 -12.98
N THR A 236 -6.98 -10.01 -13.65
CA THR A 236 -6.89 -8.67 -13.05
C THR A 236 -8.27 -7.98 -12.93
N GLY A 237 -9.31 -8.52 -13.59
CA GLY A 237 -10.54 -7.82 -13.89
C GLY A 237 -10.35 -6.75 -14.97
N VAL A 238 -11.45 -6.20 -15.47
CA VAL A 238 -11.43 -5.25 -16.59
C VAL A 238 -10.79 -3.92 -16.23
N TRP A 239 -10.17 -3.28 -17.23
CA TRP A 239 -9.67 -1.91 -17.13
C TRP A 239 -10.84 -0.92 -17.09
N ASN A 240 -10.88 -0.03 -16.10
CA ASN A 240 -11.95 0.92 -15.88
C ASN A 240 -11.54 2.39 -16.14
N GLY A 241 -10.50 2.59 -16.95
CA GLY A 241 -9.94 3.91 -17.24
C GLY A 241 -8.81 4.34 -16.29
N ARG A 242 -8.74 3.80 -15.06
CA ARG A 242 -7.74 4.16 -14.06
C ARG A 242 -6.92 2.98 -13.53
N TRP A 243 -7.58 1.84 -13.28
CA TRP A 243 -6.96 0.61 -12.78
C TRP A 243 -7.73 -0.62 -13.28
N PHE A 244 -7.16 -1.80 -13.15
CA PHE A 244 -7.90 -3.05 -13.33
C PHE A 244 -8.82 -3.29 -12.13
N SER A 245 -10.09 -3.64 -12.35
CA SER A 245 -11.13 -3.69 -11.31
C SER A 245 -10.78 -4.57 -10.11
N GLY A 246 -9.89 -5.55 -10.27
CA GLY A 246 -9.38 -6.39 -9.19
C GLY A 246 -8.08 -5.90 -8.55
N ILE A 247 -7.50 -4.78 -9.01
CA ILE A 247 -6.22 -4.23 -8.51
C ILE A 247 -6.36 -2.71 -8.28
N PRO A 248 -7.24 -2.27 -7.39
CA PRO A 248 -7.43 -0.84 -7.12
C PRO A 248 -6.18 -0.17 -6.51
N GLU A 249 -5.24 -0.96 -5.97
CA GLU A 249 -3.96 -0.46 -5.47
C GLU A 249 -3.09 0.21 -6.55
N MET A 250 -3.34 -0.05 -7.84
CA MET A 250 -2.64 0.64 -8.93
C MET A 250 -2.76 2.15 -8.81
N ASN A 251 -3.90 2.65 -8.32
CA ASN A 251 -4.09 4.07 -8.05
C ASN A 251 -3.09 4.60 -6.99
N SER A 252 -2.66 3.74 -6.08
CA SER A 252 -1.69 4.06 -5.02
C SER A 252 -0.26 4.19 -5.52
N TYR A 253 0.05 3.66 -6.69
CA TYR A 253 1.38 3.65 -7.29
C TYR A 253 1.56 4.72 -8.37
N SER A 254 0.58 5.60 -8.57
CA SER A 254 0.59 6.65 -9.60
C SER A 254 1.72 7.67 -9.41
N ASN A 255 2.25 7.82 -8.19
CA ASN A 255 3.44 8.63 -7.92
C ASN A 255 4.76 7.97 -8.36
N MET A 256 4.80 6.64 -8.52
CA MET A 256 5.99 5.89 -8.92
C MET A 256 5.93 5.45 -10.38
N PHE A 257 4.74 5.09 -10.86
CA PHE A 257 4.53 4.51 -12.19
C PHE A 257 3.37 5.18 -12.91
N VAL A 258 3.55 5.38 -14.20
CA VAL A 258 2.48 5.72 -15.13
C VAL A 258 2.08 4.45 -15.87
N PHE A 259 0.78 4.15 -15.87
CA PHE A 259 0.22 2.98 -16.55
C PHE A 259 -0.46 3.42 -17.85
N HIS A 260 -0.18 2.73 -18.93
CA HIS A 260 -0.75 2.99 -20.23
C HIS A 260 -1.52 1.77 -20.72
N VAL A 261 -2.81 1.93 -20.96
CA VAL A 261 -3.64 0.96 -21.66
C VAL A 261 -4.05 1.56 -22.99
N THR A 262 -3.59 0.95 -24.07
CA THR A 262 -3.93 1.35 -25.43
C THR A 262 -5.07 0.47 -25.94
N VAL A 263 -6.14 1.08 -26.40
CA VAL A 263 -7.24 0.42 -27.09
C VAL A 263 -7.49 1.14 -28.40
N SER A 264 -7.08 0.52 -29.50
CA SER A 264 -7.22 1.06 -30.85
C SER A 264 -7.78 0.00 -31.81
N GLN A 265 -7.96 0.35 -33.07
CA GLN A 265 -8.34 -0.62 -34.12
C GLN A 265 -7.24 -1.62 -34.45
N SER A 266 -5.97 -1.25 -34.20
CA SER A 266 -4.80 -2.08 -34.54
C SER A 266 -4.20 -2.80 -33.33
N GLU A 267 -4.40 -2.27 -32.11
CA GLU A 267 -3.68 -2.75 -30.92
C GLU A 267 -4.51 -2.61 -29.64
N VAL A 268 -4.40 -3.63 -28.79
CA VAL A 268 -4.81 -3.57 -27.40
C VAL A 268 -3.61 -3.96 -26.56
N SER A 269 -3.08 -3.05 -25.74
CA SER A 269 -1.88 -3.32 -24.97
C SER A 269 -1.85 -2.61 -23.62
N PHE A 270 -1.07 -3.16 -22.71
CA PHE A 270 -0.70 -2.58 -21.42
C PHE A 270 0.81 -2.42 -21.37
N SER A 271 1.24 -1.24 -20.93
CA SER A 271 2.63 -0.97 -20.58
C SER A 271 2.70 -0.06 -19.35
N TYR A 272 3.88 0.11 -18.80
CA TYR A 272 4.10 1.06 -17.72
C TYR A 272 5.47 1.74 -17.86
N ALA A 273 5.60 2.93 -17.29
CA ALA A 273 6.84 3.68 -17.21
C ALA A 273 7.05 4.20 -15.80
N ALA A 274 8.30 4.54 -15.44
CA ALA A 274 8.55 5.30 -14.22
C ALA A 274 7.98 6.71 -14.37
N ASN A 275 7.40 7.27 -13.30
CA ASN A 275 6.95 8.65 -13.30
C ASN A 275 8.16 9.59 -13.38
N ALA A 276 8.06 10.66 -14.17
CA ALA A 276 9.15 11.64 -14.40
C ALA A 276 9.66 12.33 -13.11
N GLY A 277 8.85 12.40 -12.06
CA GLY A 277 9.22 12.93 -10.75
C GLY A 277 9.70 11.88 -9.73
N ALA A 278 9.65 10.59 -10.08
CA ALA A 278 10.10 9.53 -9.18
C ALA A 278 11.64 9.36 -9.24
N PRO A 279 12.29 8.96 -8.12
CA PRO A 279 13.70 8.60 -8.17
C PRO A 279 13.91 7.47 -9.18
N PRO A 280 15.00 7.48 -9.96
CA PRO A 280 15.29 6.41 -10.91
C PRO A 280 15.46 5.09 -10.16
N SER A 281 14.50 4.21 -10.32
CA SER A 281 14.50 2.89 -9.68
C SER A 281 14.28 1.80 -10.73
N LEU A 282 15.15 0.78 -10.71
CA LEU A 282 14.97 -0.39 -11.56
C LEU A 282 13.73 -1.16 -11.09
N SER A 283 12.84 -1.49 -12.03
CA SER A 283 11.63 -2.25 -11.72
C SER A 283 11.28 -3.23 -12.83
N ARG A 284 10.53 -4.28 -12.49
CA ARG A 284 9.98 -5.23 -13.47
C ARG A 284 8.71 -5.89 -12.96
N VAL A 285 7.91 -6.42 -13.88
CA VAL A 285 6.90 -7.45 -13.59
C VAL A 285 7.42 -8.79 -14.07
N LEU A 286 7.51 -9.74 -13.16
CA LEU A 286 8.02 -11.10 -13.43
C LEU A 286 6.86 -12.10 -13.35
N LEU A 287 6.69 -12.95 -14.36
CA LEU A 287 5.86 -14.14 -14.26
C LEU A 287 6.75 -15.30 -13.81
N ASN A 288 6.54 -15.81 -12.62
CA ASN A 288 7.30 -16.93 -12.08
C ASN A 288 6.71 -18.30 -12.48
N TYR A 289 7.44 -19.36 -12.21
CA TYR A 289 7.03 -20.74 -12.52
C TYR A 289 5.97 -21.29 -11.55
N THR A 290 5.65 -20.56 -10.46
CA THR A 290 4.60 -20.91 -9.49
C THR A 290 3.27 -20.22 -9.78
N ALA A 291 3.05 -19.74 -11.01
CA ALA A 291 1.84 -19.05 -11.44
C ALA A 291 1.57 -17.72 -10.71
N GLU A 292 2.60 -16.93 -10.47
CA GLU A 292 2.45 -15.60 -9.88
C GLU A 292 3.06 -14.52 -10.77
N ALA A 293 2.33 -13.45 -11.01
CA ALA A 293 2.83 -12.23 -11.61
C ALA A 293 3.28 -11.28 -10.48
N VAL A 294 4.58 -11.04 -10.37
CA VAL A 294 5.17 -10.31 -9.25
C VAL A 294 5.80 -9.00 -9.75
N ARG A 295 5.38 -7.86 -9.22
CA ARG A 295 6.04 -6.58 -9.46
C ARG A 295 7.08 -6.34 -8.39
N VAL A 296 8.32 -6.16 -8.81
CA VAL A 296 9.45 -5.87 -7.92
C VAL A 296 10.16 -4.58 -8.30
N VAL A 297 10.73 -3.92 -7.30
CA VAL A 297 11.55 -2.71 -7.45
C VAL A 297 12.88 -2.96 -6.74
N TRP A 298 13.99 -2.56 -7.37
CA TRP A 298 15.32 -2.66 -6.78
C TRP A 298 15.52 -1.62 -5.68
N VAL A 299 15.94 -2.06 -4.51
CA VAL A 299 16.26 -1.19 -3.37
C VAL A 299 17.80 -1.18 -3.19
N PRO A 300 18.48 -0.08 -3.59
CA PRO A 300 19.94 0.01 -3.55
C PRO A 300 20.53 -0.28 -2.18
N ASP A 301 19.94 0.26 -1.11
CA ASP A 301 20.42 0.12 0.26
C ASP A 301 20.38 -1.33 0.76
N LYS A 302 19.39 -2.10 0.31
CA LYS A 302 19.24 -3.52 0.65
C LYS A 302 19.96 -4.43 -0.33
N ARG A 303 20.49 -3.90 -1.44
CA ARG A 303 21.05 -4.66 -2.58
C ARG A 303 20.15 -5.82 -3.00
N GLY A 304 18.82 -5.57 -3.06
CA GLY A 304 17.84 -6.60 -3.32
C GLY A 304 16.52 -6.07 -3.86
N TRP A 305 15.69 -6.99 -4.33
CA TRP A 305 14.36 -6.70 -4.86
C TRP A 305 13.34 -6.59 -3.73
N ALA A 306 12.53 -5.53 -3.72
CA ALA A 306 11.34 -5.40 -2.88
C ALA A 306 10.09 -5.74 -3.69
N ASN A 307 9.23 -6.58 -3.12
CA ASN A 307 7.96 -6.94 -3.73
C ASN A 307 6.93 -5.83 -3.50
N PHE A 308 6.32 -5.34 -4.59
CA PHE A 308 5.28 -4.30 -4.58
C PHE A 308 3.88 -4.86 -4.84
N PHE A 309 3.79 -5.94 -5.60
CA PHE A 309 2.52 -6.56 -5.96
C PHE A 309 2.76 -8.02 -6.34
N THR A 310 1.85 -8.88 -5.96
CA THR A 310 1.77 -10.29 -6.42
C THR A 310 0.33 -10.57 -6.81
N GLY A 311 0.11 -11.26 -7.92
CA GLY A 311 -1.19 -11.75 -8.34
C GLY A 311 -1.07 -13.13 -8.97
N PRO A 312 -1.79 -14.15 -8.44
CA PRO A 312 -2.68 -14.16 -7.28
C PRO A 312 -1.93 -14.03 -5.95
N ARG A 313 -2.55 -13.39 -4.93
CA ARG A 313 -2.03 -13.25 -3.55
C ARG A 313 -2.74 -14.16 -2.57
N GLU A 314 -4.02 -14.37 -2.82
CA GLU A 314 -4.98 -14.94 -1.89
C GLU A 314 -5.82 -16.01 -2.59
N ASP A 315 -6.46 -16.88 -1.81
CA ASP A 315 -7.34 -17.92 -2.34
C ASP A 315 -8.47 -17.35 -3.23
N CYS A 316 -9.01 -16.17 -2.86
CA CYS A 316 -10.00 -15.45 -3.65
C CYS A 316 -9.50 -14.87 -4.98
N ASP A 317 -8.20 -14.88 -5.26
CA ASP A 317 -7.65 -14.44 -6.54
C ASP A 317 -7.73 -15.54 -7.62
N HIS A 318 -7.85 -16.80 -7.20
CA HIS A 318 -8.03 -17.91 -8.15
C HIS A 318 -9.36 -17.77 -8.89
N TYR A 319 -9.29 -17.95 -10.21
CA TYR A 319 -10.44 -17.75 -11.08
C TYR A 319 -11.65 -18.59 -10.67
N ASN A 320 -12.80 -17.93 -10.56
CA ASN A 320 -14.09 -18.53 -10.23
C ASN A 320 -14.10 -19.39 -8.96
N ARG A 321 -13.35 -18.99 -7.93
CA ARG A 321 -13.13 -19.72 -6.67
C ARG A 321 -14.41 -20.15 -5.96
N CYS A 322 -15.48 -19.35 -6.08
CA CYS A 322 -16.78 -19.59 -5.40
C CYS A 322 -17.91 -20.00 -6.35
N GLY A 323 -17.60 -20.36 -7.58
CA GLY A 323 -18.59 -20.73 -8.58
C GLY A 323 -19.44 -19.56 -9.07
N HIS A 324 -20.41 -19.85 -9.94
CA HIS A 324 -21.29 -18.84 -10.55
C HIS A 324 -22.18 -18.18 -9.48
N SER A 325 -22.29 -16.86 -9.53
CA SER A 325 -23.05 -16.04 -8.57
C SER A 325 -22.67 -16.29 -7.10
N GLY A 326 -21.53 -16.94 -6.86
CA GLY A 326 -20.83 -16.94 -5.61
C GLY A 326 -19.90 -15.72 -5.52
N VAL A 327 -19.68 -15.22 -4.30
CA VAL A 327 -18.73 -14.14 -4.02
C VAL A 327 -17.67 -14.61 -3.03
N CYS A 328 -16.41 -14.37 -3.38
CA CYS A 328 -15.29 -14.67 -2.51
C CYS A 328 -14.95 -13.48 -1.62
N ASN A 329 -14.87 -13.70 -0.31
CA ASN A 329 -14.55 -12.66 0.68
C ASN A 329 -13.51 -13.18 1.69
N GLN A 330 -12.28 -12.77 1.54
CA GLN A 330 -11.17 -13.10 2.45
C GLN A 330 -10.99 -12.08 3.57
N THR A 331 -11.71 -10.95 3.50
CA THR A 331 -11.66 -9.91 4.53
C THR A 331 -12.54 -10.21 5.75
N ALA A 332 -13.42 -11.21 5.66
CA ALA A 332 -14.24 -11.64 6.77
C ALA A 332 -13.39 -12.38 7.82
N ALA A 333 -13.11 -11.73 8.92
CA ALA A 333 -12.14 -12.13 9.96
C ALA A 333 -12.48 -13.42 10.72
N SER A 334 -13.52 -14.19 10.37
CA SER A 334 -13.99 -15.29 11.18
C SER A 334 -14.23 -16.62 10.48
N THR A 335 -14.09 -16.73 9.17
CA THR A 335 -14.42 -17.98 8.47
C THR A 335 -13.22 -18.58 7.76
N ALA A 336 -12.87 -19.80 8.14
CA ALA A 336 -12.00 -20.68 7.36
C ALA A 336 -12.55 -20.99 5.95
N TRP A 337 -13.69 -20.38 5.58
CA TRP A 337 -14.43 -20.58 4.34
C TRP A 337 -14.76 -19.23 3.70
N PRO A 338 -14.10 -18.86 2.57
CA PRO A 338 -14.21 -17.51 2.00
C PRO A 338 -15.44 -17.32 1.09
N CYS A 339 -16.18 -18.38 0.74
CA CYS A 339 -17.25 -18.33 -0.24
C CYS A 339 -18.62 -18.07 0.42
N SER A 340 -19.41 -17.20 -0.20
CA SER A 340 -20.82 -16.97 0.10
C SER A 340 -21.62 -16.74 -1.18
N CYS A 341 -22.92 -16.96 -1.17
CA CYS A 341 -23.78 -16.55 -2.27
C CYS A 341 -23.99 -15.04 -2.22
N VAL A 342 -24.09 -14.38 -3.38
CA VAL A 342 -24.51 -12.98 -3.43
C VAL A 342 -25.92 -12.83 -2.87
N GLN A 343 -26.23 -11.65 -2.36
CA GLN A 343 -27.54 -11.38 -1.75
C GLN A 343 -28.70 -11.78 -2.69
N GLY A 344 -29.70 -12.48 -2.19
CA GLY A 344 -30.84 -13.00 -2.96
C GLY A 344 -30.58 -14.29 -3.74
N PHE A 345 -29.44 -14.94 -3.49
CA PHE A 345 -29.08 -16.22 -4.09
C PHE A 345 -28.84 -17.27 -2.98
N VAL A 346 -28.99 -18.53 -3.34
CA VAL A 346 -28.76 -19.69 -2.46
C VAL A 346 -27.88 -20.69 -3.21
N PRO A 347 -27.15 -21.56 -2.50
CA PRO A 347 -26.35 -22.61 -3.16
C PRO A 347 -27.20 -23.47 -4.10
N VAL A 348 -26.64 -23.87 -5.23
CA VAL A 348 -27.29 -24.83 -6.16
C VAL A 348 -27.46 -26.17 -5.46
N SER A 349 -26.41 -26.64 -4.78
CA SER A 349 -26.41 -27.84 -3.94
C SER A 349 -25.98 -27.46 -2.51
N SER A 350 -26.89 -27.60 -1.55
CA SER A 350 -26.57 -27.33 -0.15
C SER A 350 -25.57 -28.34 0.43
N SER A 351 -25.67 -29.62 0.01
CA SER A 351 -24.74 -30.67 0.46
C SER A 351 -23.30 -30.43 0.04
N ASP A 352 -23.08 -30.03 -1.22
CA ASP A 352 -21.73 -29.76 -1.72
C ASP A 352 -21.17 -28.48 -1.05
N TRP A 353 -22.04 -27.47 -0.86
CA TRP A 353 -21.69 -26.25 -0.17
C TRP A 353 -21.28 -26.47 1.30
N ASP A 354 -22.04 -27.33 2.02
CA ASP A 354 -21.70 -27.73 3.38
C ASP A 354 -20.42 -28.57 3.42
N GLY A 355 -20.17 -29.36 2.34
CA GLY A 355 -18.94 -30.09 2.08
C GLY A 355 -17.76 -29.21 1.66
N ARG A 356 -17.94 -27.88 1.58
CA ARG A 356 -16.97 -26.88 1.12
C ARG A 356 -16.55 -27.02 -0.35
N ASP A 357 -17.44 -27.54 -1.19
CA ASP A 357 -17.32 -27.50 -2.64
C ASP A 357 -18.27 -26.44 -3.22
N PRO A 358 -17.75 -25.24 -3.61
CA PRO A 358 -18.56 -24.18 -4.17
C PRO A 358 -18.68 -24.25 -5.70
N SER A 359 -18.16 -25.29 -6.35
CA SER A 359 -18.04 -25.38 -7.82
C SER A 359 -19.40 -25.29 -8.53
N GLY A 360 -20.48 -25.78 -7.91
CA GLY A 360 -21.85 -25.66 -8.40
C GLY A 360 -22.41 -24.22 -8.34
N GLY A 361 -21.78 -23.33 -7.56
CA GLY A 361 -22.17 -21.94 -7.43
C GLY A 361 -23.53 -21.72 -6.76
N CYS A 362 -24.14 -20.58 -7.06
CA CYS A 362 -25.37 -20.10 -6.45
C CYS A 362 -26.45 -19.82 -7.49
N ARG A 363 -27.70 -20.11 -7.17
CA ARG A 363 -28.88 -19.81 -7.98
C ARG A 363 -29.75 -18.78 -7.31
N ARG A 364 -30.50 -18.02 -8.07
CA ARG A 364 -31.43 -17.03 -7.56
C ARG A 364 -32.53 -17.69 -6.72
N ASN A 365 -32.82 -17.12 -5.55
CA ASN A 365 -33.85 -17.64 -4.64
C ASN A 365 -35.26 -17.28 -5.10
N VAL A 366 -35.46 -16.07 -5.66
CA VAL A 366 -36.75 -15.57 -6.16
C VAL A 366 -36.57 -15.13 -7.62
N SER A 367 -37.41 -15.59 -8.53
CA SER A 367 -37.38 -15.21 -9.95
C SER A 367 -37.62 -13.71 -10.13
N LEU A 368 -36.96 -13.09 -11.11
CA LEU A 368 -37.20 -11.70 -11.48
C LEU A 368 -38.63 -11.53 -12.04
N ASP A 369 -39.22 -10.36 -11.79
CA ASP A 369 -40.52 -9.96 -12.34
C ASP A 369 -40.30 -9.34 -13.74
N CYS A 370 -40.69 -10.10 -14.77
CA CYS A 370 -40.53 -9.72 -16.18
C CYS A 370 -41.90 -9.63 -16.91
N GLY A 371 -42.94 -9.21 -16.21
CA GLY A 371 -44.28 -9.06 -16.80
C GLY A 371 -44.40 -7.89 -17.79
N ASP A 372 -45.35 -8.00 -18.74
CA ASP A 372 -45.61 -7.02 -19.80
C ASP A 372 -46.00 -5.62 -19.27
N ASN A 373 -46.37 -5.50 -18.00
CA ASN A 373 -46.82 -4.25 -17.37
C ASN A 373 -45.72 -3.49 -16.61
N GLY A 374 -44.44 -3.83 -16.81
CA GLY A 374 -43.31 -3.27 -16.11
C GLY A 374 -42.87 -4.12 -14.94
N THR A 375 -41.61 -3.97 -14.56
CA THR A 375 -41.01 -4.77 -13.48
C THR A 375 -41.09 -4.04 -12.13
N THR A 376 -41.34 -4.81 -11.05
CA THR A 376 -41.22 -4.33 -9.67
C THR A 376 -39.79 -4.51 -9.11
N ASP A 377 -38.88 -5.09 -9.89
CA ASP A 377 -37.52 -5.36 -9.47
C ASP A 377 -36.73 -4.07 -9.12
N GLY A 378 -35.78 -4.20 -8.23
CA GLY A 378 -34.86 -3.15 -7.83
C GLY A 378 -33.39 -3.58 -7.95
N PHE A 379 -32.48 -2.71 -7.54
CA PHE A 379 -31.05 -3.05 -7.48
C PHE A 379 -30.51 -2.88 -6.08
N VAL A 380 -29.67 -3.85 -5.68
CA VAL A 380 -28.86 -3.79 -4.46
C VAL A 380 -27.43 -3.41 -4.87
N ARG A 381 -26.83 -2.48 -4.16
CA ARG A 381 -25.42 -2.06 -4.35
C ARG A 381 -24.49 -3.06 -3.66
N LEU A 382 -23.52 -3.57 -4.40
CA LEU A 382 -22.38 -4.35 -3.88
C LEU A 382 -21.10 -3.53 -4.06
N PRO A 383 -20.72 -2.70 -3.09
CA PRO A 383 -19.53 -1.87 -3.20
C PRO A 383 -18.25 -2.68 -2.94
N GLY A 384 -17.12 -2.21 -3.47
CA GLY A 384 -15.82 -2.80 -3.18
C GLY A 384 -15.63 -4.18 -3.79
N VAL A 385 -15.98 -4.39 -5.05
CA VAL A 385 -15.81 -5.68 -5.72
C VAL A 385 -14.89 -5.58 -6.94
N LYS A 386 -14.20 -6.69 -7.23
CA LYS A 386 -13.68 -7.00 -8.57
C LYS A 386 -14.89 -7.36 -9.42
N LEU A 387 -15.06 -6.68 -10.55
CA LEU A 387 -16.19 -6.95 -11.44
C LEU A 387 -16.15 -8.38 -11.99
N PRO A 388 -17.34 -9.01 -12.20
CA PRO A 388 -17.43 -10.35 -12.78
C PRO A 388 -16.78 -10.44 -14.15
N ASP A 389 -16.50 -11.67 -14.59
CA ASP A 389 -16.06 -11.96 -15.96
C ASP A 389 -17.03 -11.36 -16.99
N THR A 390 -16.47 -10.73 -18.02
CA THR A 390 -17.25 -10.01 -19.05
C THR A 390 -17.50 -10.83 -20.32
N LEU A 391 -17.21 -12.14 -20.33
CA LEU A 391 -17.32 -12.97 -21.54
C LEU A 391 -18.68 -12.88 -22.21
N ASN A 392 -19.77 -12.86 -21.43
CA ASN A 392 -21.15 -12.82 -21.89
C ASN A 392 -21.83 -11.49 -21.57
N SER A 393 -21.10 -10.45 -21.23
CA SER A 393 -21.65 -9.12 -20.89
C SER A 393 -21.82 -8.23 -22.13
N SER A 394 -22.52 -7.13 -21.97
CA SER A 394 -22.64 -6.08 -23.01
C SER A 394 -22.06 -4.78 -22.50
N LEU A 395 -21.47 -3.99 -23.40
CA LEU A 395 -20.88 -2.69 -23.11
C LEU A 395 -21.56 -1.60 -23.93
N ASP A 396 -21.91 -0.50 -23.27
CA ASP A 396 -22.35 0.73 -23.92
C ASP A 396 -21.60 1.91 -23.29
N THR A 397 -20.68 2.49 -24.02
CA THR A 397 -19.81 3.58 -23.52
C THR A 397 -20.46 4.96 -23.65
N SER A 398 -21.64 5.05 -24.28
CA SER A 398 -22.29 6.32 -24.60
C SER A 398 -23.34 6.79 -23.58
N ILE A 399 -23.69 5.95 -22.60
CA ILE A 399 -24.75 6.20 -21.62
C ILE A 399 -24.21 6.44 -20.22
N THR A 400 -25.01 7.17 -19.43
CA THR A 400 -24.78 7.41 -18.01
C THR A 400 -25.13 6.17 -17.18
N LEU A 401 -24.73 6.16 -15.91
CA LEU A 401 -25.04 5.06 -14.99
C LEU A 401 -26.56 4.94 -14.70
N ASP A 402 -27.31 6.06 -14.70
CA ASP A 402 -28.76 6.06 -14.54
C ASP A 402 -29.47 5.50 -15.77
N GLU A 403 -29.02 5.84 -16.96
CA GLU A 403 -29.50 5.25 -18.22
C GLU A 403 -29.15 3.75 -18.29
N CYS A 404 -27.98 3.36 -17.80
CA CYS A 404 -27.56 1.96 -17.63
C CYS A 404 -28.55 1.19 -16.75
N ARG A 405 -28.93 1.77 -15.61
CA ARG A 405 -29.94 1.21 -14.69
C ARG A 405 -31.29 1.01 -15.40
N ALA A 406 -31.77 2.03 -16.12
CA ALA A 406 -33.03 1.96 -16.86
C ALA A 406 -32.99 0.88 -17.95
N LYS A 407 -31.89 0.81 -18.71
CA LYS A 407 -31.67 -0.19 -19.76
C LYS A 407 -31.62 -1.62 -19.21
N CYS A 408 -30.96 -1.83 -18.04
CA CYS A 408 -30.92 -3.12 -17.38
C CYS A 408 -32.30 -3.52 -16.82
N LEU A 409 -33.09 -2.59 -16.28
CA LEU A 409 -34.49 -2.88 -15.86
C LEU A 409 -35.40 -3.28 -17.02
N ALA A 410 -35.25 -2.63 -18.16
CA ALA A 410 -36.02 -2.93 -19.36
C ALA A 410 -35.62 -4.28 -20.00
N ASN A 411 -34.47 -4.82 -19.70
CA ASN A 411 -34.01 -6.09 -20.22
C ASN A 411 -34.09 -7.20 -19.15
N CYS A 412 -35.06 -8.12 -19.34
CA CYS A 412 -35.29 -9.23 -18.39
C CYS A 412 -34.09 -10.16 -18.20
N SER A 413 -33.21 -10.30 -19.17
CA SER A 413 -31.99 -11.08 -19.01
C SER A 413 -30.89 -10.35 -18.23
N CYS A 414 -30.97 -9.01 -18.01
CA CYS A 414 -29.98 -8.29 -17.24
C CYS A 414 -30.08 -8.59 -15.75
N VAL A 415 -29.06 -9.20 -15.17
CA VAL A 415 -28.98 -9.57 -13.76
C VAL A 415 -28.14 -8.59 -12.93
N ALA A 416 -27.21 -7.86 -13.55
CA ALA A 416 -26.39 -6.86 -12.88
C ALA A 416 -25.83 -5.83 -13.89
N TYR A 417 -25.44 -4.65 -13.38
CA TYR A 417 -24.72 -3.65 -14.15
C TYR A 417 -23.66 -2.94 -13.31
N ALA A 418 -22.68 -2.33 -13.98
CA ALA A 418 -21.67 -1.47 -13.38
C ALA A 418 -21.17 -0.39 -14.35
N ALA A 419 -20.50 0.64 -13.83
CA ALA A 419 -19.84 1.63 -14.66
C ALA A 419 -18.66 1.03 -15.43
N ALA A 420 -18.50 1.40 -16.69
CA ALA A 420 -17.39 0.97 -17.54
C ALA A 420 -16.14 1.85 -17.33
N ASP A 421 -16.33 3.16 -17.09
CA ASP A 421 -15.27 4.15 -16.88
C ASP A 421 -15.49 4.92 -15.58
N VAL A 422 -14.47 5.01 -14.75
CA VAL A 422 -14.50 5.69 -13.45
C VAL A 422 -13.51 6.88 -13.40
N GLN A 423 -13.06 7.38 -14.54
CA GLN A 423 -12.09 8.49 -14.60
C GLN A 423 -12.63 9.77 -13.96
N GLY A 424 -13.93 9.97 -13.95
CA GLY A 424 -14.61 11.14 -13.39
C GLY A 424 -14.60 11.25 -11.85
N GLY A 425 -14.19 10.19 -11.12
CA GLY A 425 -13.92 10.27 -9.68
C GLY A 425 -15.10 10.01 -8.75
N GLY A 426 -16.12 9.25 -9.14
CA GLY A 426 -17.22 8.80 -8.26
C GLY A 426 -18.33 8.13 -9.05
N ASP A 427 -19.21 7.40 -8.37
CA ASP A 427 -20.33 6.70 -9.02
C ASP A 427 -21.23 7.65 -9.83
N ASP A 428 -21.37 8.92 -9.41
CA ASP A 428 -22.24 9.93 -10.04
C ASP A 428 -21.62 10.60 -11.29
N VAL A 429 -20.32 10.42 -11.54
CA VAL A 429 -19.57 10.98 -12.67
C VAL A 429 -19.03 9.88 -13.58
N SER A 430 -19.25 8.63 -13.21
CA SER A 430 -18.84 7.46 -14.00
C SER A 430 -19.66 7.35 -15.27
N THR A 431 -19.00 7.01 -16.38
CA THR A 431 -19.63 6.88 -17.69
C THR A 431 -19.52 5.47 -18.25
N GLY A 432 -20.37 5.15 -19.21
CA GLY A 432 -20.44 3.83 -19.82
C GLY A 432 -21.06 2.78 -18.91
N CYS A 433 -21.53 1.73 -19.49
CA CYS A 433 -22.37 0.71 -18.90
C CYS A 433 -21.88 -0.67 -19.28
N ILE A 434 -21.56 -1.51 -18.29
CA ILE A 434 -21.40 -2.96 -18.47
C ILE A 434 -22.64 -3.62 -17.89
N MET A 435 -23.27 -4.53 -18.63
CA MET A 435 -24.43 -5.30 -18.17
C MET A 435 -24.17 -6.80 -18.32
N TRP A 436 -24.51 -7.56 -17.31
CA TRP A 436 -24.39 -9.02 -17.28
C TRP A 436 -25.78 -9.64 -17.45
N PRO A 437 -25.98 -10.51 -18.47
CA PRO A 437 -27.29 -11.12 -18.73
C PRO A 437 -27.55 -12.41 -17.94
N GLU A 438 -26.52 -13.00 -17.37
CA GLU A 438 -26.56 -14.32 -16.73
C GLU A 438 -25.68 -14.36 -15.47
N ASN A 439 -25.30 -15.57 -15.08
CA ASN A 439 -24.49 -15.86 -13.91
C ASN A 439 -23.23 -14.98 -13.81
N LEU A 440 -23.03 -14.43 -12.64
CA LEU A 440 -21.86 -13.62 -12.30
C LEU A 440 -20.70 -14.54 -11.96
N THR A 441 -19.69 -14.62 -12.83
CA THR A 441 -18.53 -15.48 -12.64
C THR A 441 -17.34 -14.71 -12.11
N ASP A 442 -16.57 -15.28 -11.18
CA ASP A 442 -15.32 -14.74 -10.65
C ASP A 442 -15.51 -13.39 -9.92
N LEU A 443 -16.56 -13.29 -9.10
CA LEU A 443 -16.87 -12.16 -8.25
C LEU A 443 -16.14 -12.28 -6.91
N ARG A 444 -15.45 -11.21 -6.47
CA ARG A 444 -14.83 -11.14 -5.14
C ARG A 444 -14.89 -9.74 -4.55
N TYR A 445 -14.88 -9.65 -3.22
CA TYR A 445 -14.66 -8.37 -2.55
C TYR A 445 -13.19 -7.95 -2.61
N VAL A 446 -12.96 -6.66 -2.89
CA VAL A 446 -11.64 -6.03 -2.99
C VAL A 446 -11.72 -4.65 -2.36
N ALA A 447 -10.86 -4.36 -1.41
CA ALA A 447 -10.80 -3.04 -0.78
C ALA A 447 -10.49 -1.95 -1.83
N GLY A 448 -11.38 -0.95 -1.97
CA GLY A 448 -11.28 0.08 -3.00
C GLY A 448 -11.73 -0.37 -4.40
N GLY A 449 -12.38 -1.53 -4.52
CA GLY A 449 -12.98 -2.04 -5.75
C GLY A 449 -14.20 -1.22 -6.20
N GLN A 450 -14.76 -1.59 -7.35
CA GLN A 450 -15.92 -0.89 -7.95
C GLN A 450 -17.23 -1.29 -7.27
N THR A 451 -18.32 -0.57 -7.60
CA THR A 451 -19.69 -0.92 -7.20
C THR A 451 -20.34 -1.73 -8.31
N LEU A 452 -20.88 -2.90 -7.98
CA LEU A 452 -21.76 -3.71 -8.82
C LEU A 452 -23.21 -3.52 -8.36
N TYR A 453 -24.12 -3.28 -9.28
CA TYR A 453 -25.55 -3.16 -9.02
C TYR A 453 -26.24 -4.46 -9.42
N LEU A 454 -26.68 -5.23 -8.42
CA LEU A 454 -27.29 -6.54 -8.59
C LEU A 454 -28.81 -6.43 -8.59
N ARG A 455 -29.49 -6.91 -9.66
CA ARG A 455 -30.94 -6.89 -9.78
C ARG A 455 -31.59 -7.89 -8.82
N GLN A 456 -32.61 -7.44 -8.09
CA GLN A 456 -33.36 -8.22 -7.09
C GLN A 456 -34.85 -8.13 -7.37
N ALA A 457 -35.56 -9.27 -7.24
CA ALA A 457 -37.00 -9.30 -7.26
C ALA A 457 -37.55 -8.64 -5.98
N THR A 458 -38.54 -7.78 -6.12
CA THR A 458 -39.29 -7.24 -4.97
C THR A 458 -40.34 -8.28 -4.54
N PRO A 459 -40.41 -8.70 -3.28
CA PRO A 459 -41.42 -9.67 -2.80
C PRO A 459 -42.83 -9.12 -3.05
N PRO A 460 -43.82 -9.99 -3.39
CA PRO A 460 -45.19 -9.57 -3.76
C PRO A 460 -46.02 -8.91 -2.65
N SER A 461 -45.50 -8.80 -1.43
CA SER A 461 -46.19 -8.20 -0.29
C SER A 461 -45.59 -6.82 0.06
N GLY A 462 -46.15 -5.79 -0.57
CA GLY A 462 -46.20 -4.48 0.05
C GLY A 462 -45.04 -3.51 -0.22
N ARG A 463 -45.42 -2.34 -0.69
CA ARG A 463 -44.62 -1.11 -0.89
C ARG A 463 -43.75 -0.64 0.31
N ASN A 464 -43.72 -1.36 1.43
CA ASN A 464 -43.01 -0.97 2.64
C ASN A 464 -41.80 -1.83 2.99
N LEU A 465 -41.42 -2.88 2.20
CA LEU A 465 -40.31 -3.76 2.58
C LEU A 465 -38.93 -3.22 2.17
N ILE A 466 -38.86 -2.31 1.22
CA ILE A 466 -37.59 -1.60 0.90
C ILE A 466 -37.24 -0.66 2.05
N ILE A 467 -38.22 -0.09 2.72
CA ILE A 467 -38.05 0.71 3.96
C ILE A 467 -37.87 -0.22 5.16
N GLN A 468 -38.53 -1.40 5.21
CA GLN A 468 -38.43 -2.34 6.34
C GLN A 468 -37.26 -3.32 6.28
N MET A 469 -36.59 -3.55 5.15
CA MET A 469 -35.31 -4.28 5.12
C MET A 469 -34.13 -3.40 5.50
N THR A 470 -34.26 -2.08 5.42
CA THR A 470 -33.43 -1.13 6.17
C THR A 470 -33.83 -1.08 7.66
N GLU A 471 -35.11 -1.32 8.01
CA GLU A 471 -35.59 -1.30 9.40
C GLU A 471 -35.49 -2.64 10.14
N ALA A 472 -35.50 -3.81 9.45
CA ALA A 472 -35.38 -5.14 10.11
C ALA A 472 -33.95 -5.55 10.46
N VAL A 473 -32.93 -4.83 9.96
CA VAL A 473 -31.56 -4.85 10.47
C VAL A 473 -31.38 -3.87 11.62
N GLU A 474 -32.38 -2.99 11.86
CA GLU A 474 -32.32 -1.94 12.88
C GLU A 474 -32.67 -2.38 14.33
N THR A 475 -33.02 -3.64 14.57
CA THR A 475 -33.33 -4.08 15.95
C THR A 475 -32.17 -4.66 16.75
N ALA A 476 -30.91 -4.53 16.28
CA ALA A 476 -29.72 -4.95 17.04
C ALA A 476 -28.42 -4.19 16.72
N GLN A 477 -28.46 -3.02 16.06
CA GLN A 477 -27.23 -2.24 15.81
C GLN A 477 -27.44 -0.76 16.13
N ASP A 478 -26.48 -0.21 16.86
CA ASP A 478 -26.21 1.23 17.04
C ASP A 478 -26.33 1.99 15.71
N PRO A 479 -26.86 3.23 15.67
CA PRO A 479 -27.12 3.95 14.42
C PRO A 479 -25.84 4.10 13.60
N SER A 480 -25.84 3.50 12.42
CA SER A 480 -24.76 3.62 11.42
C SER A 480 -24.49 5.09 11.10
N VAL A 481 -23.20 5.44 10.94
CA VAL A 481 -22.77 6.79 10.56
C VAL A 481 -23.42 7.18 9.21
N SER A 482 -24.20 8.26 9.20
CA SER A 482 -25.00 8.69 8.05
C SER A 482 -24.26 9.71 7.18
N SER A 483 -24.57 9.74 5.88
CA SER A 483 -24.16 10.87 5.03
C SER A 483 -24.93 12.14 5.42
N ILE A 484 -24.25 13.29 5.37
CA ILE A 484 -24.84 14.62 5.62
C ILE A 484 -24.57 15.53 4.42
N ALA A 485 -25.59 16.23 3.93
CA ALA A 485 -25.46 17.13 2.79
C ALA A 485 -24.49 18.29 3.06
N LEU A 486 -23.65 18.63 2.07
CA LEU A 486 -22.68 19.72 2.13
C LEU A 486 -23.35 21.06 2.48
N ALA A 487 -24.56 21.31 1.97
CA ALA A 487 -25.34 22.52 2.29
C ALA A 487 -25.65 22.64 3.78
N THR A 488 -25.96 21.52 4.46
CA THR A 488 -26.21 21.47 5.91
C THR A 488 -24.92 21.77 6.68
N VAL A 489 -23.80 21.20 6.26
CA VAL A 489 -22.49 21.45 6.90
C VAL A 489 -22.06 22.90 6.72
N LYS A 490 -22.20 23.47 5.51
CA LYS A 490 -21.96 24.90 5.25
C LYS A 490 -22.83 25.80 6.13
N SER A 491 -24.12 25.49 6.24
CA SER A 491 -25.03 26.24 7.13
C SER A 491 -24.61 26.15 8.61
N ALA A 492 -24.30 24.93 9.09
CA ALA A 492 -23.88 24.70 10.48
C ALA A 492 -22.60 25.45 10.85
N THR A 493 -21.63 25.54 9.92
CA THR A 493 -20.31 26.18 10.13
C THR A 493 -20.26 27.63 9.67
N ARG A 494 -21.38 28.24 9.24
CA ARG A 494 -21.45 29.56 8.61
C ARG A 494 -20.50 29.65 7.41
N ASN A 495 -20.61 28.72 6.50
CA ASN A 495 -19.79 28.56 5.30
C ASN A 495 -18.30 28.49 5.64
N PHE A 496 -17.93 27.61 6.61
CA PHE A 496 -16.55 27.41 7.07
C PHE A 496 -15.87 28.72 7.54
N SER A 497 -16.62 29.53 8.28
CA SER A 497 -16.11 30.79 8.79
C SER A 497 -14.87 30.58 9.65
N THR A 498 -13.85 31.40 9.44
CA THR A 498 -12.60 31.41 10.23
C THR A 498 -12.84 31.66 11.72
N ARG A 499 -13.95 32.33 12.10
CA ARG A 499 -14.36 32.54 13.49
C ARG A 499 -14.80 31.26 14.20
N ASN A 500 -15.13 30.23 13.44
CA ASN A 500 -15.56 28.93 13.96
C ASN A 500 -14.43 27.88 13.94
N VAL A 501 -13.21 28.25 13.55
CA VAL A 501 -12.06 27.34 13.58
C VAL A 501 -11.72 27.03 15.04
N ILE A 502 -11.68 25.74 15.37
CA ILE A 502 -11.33 25.22 16.71
C ILE A 502 -10.07 24.37 16.69
N GLY A 503 -9.54 24.06 15.49
CA GLY A 503 -8.29 23.36 15.30
C GLY A 503 -7.87 23.38 13.85
N GLU A 504 -6.56 23.35 13.59
CA GLU A 504 -5.96 23.28 12.29
C GLU A 504 -4.76 22.33 12.34
N GLY A 505 -4.68 21.39 11.40
CA GLY A 505 -3.60 20.44 11.31
C GLY A 505 -3.23 20.11 9.87
N THR A 506 -2.28 19.20 9.71
CA THR A 506 -1.74 18.76 8.40
C THR A 506 -2.83 18.29 7.45
N PHE A 507 -3.79 17.49 7.94
CA PHE A 507 -4.80 16.86 7.09
C PHE A 507 -6.09 17.68 6.96
N GLY A 508 -6.30 18.74 7.77
CA GLY A 508 -7.56 19.47 7.71
C GLY A 508 -7.70 20.60 8.72
N ILE A 509 -8.84 21.29 8.61
CA ILE A 509 -9.29 22.33 9.54
C ILE A 509 -10.54 21.83 10.25
N VAL A 510 -10.60 21.99 11.57
CA VAL A 510 -11.76 21.62 12.38
C VAL A 510 -12.54 22.87 12.74
N TYR A 511 -13.85 22.83 12.49
CA TYR A 511 -14.77 23.94 12.77
C TYR A 511 -15.80 23.56 13.82
N GLU A 512 -16.14 24.49 14.70
CA GLU A 512 -17.38 24.40 15.47
C GLU A 512 -18.57 24.61 14.53
N GLY A 513 -19.55 23.71 14.61
CA GLY A 513 -20.80 23.81 13.86
C GLY A 513 -22.03 23.74 14.78
N LYS A 514 -23.13 24.36 14.36
CA LYS A 514 -24.43 24.28 15.08
C LYS A 514 -25.51 23.76 14.14
N LEU A 515 -25.99 22.55 14.41
CA LEU A 515 -27.06 21.94 13.61
C LEU A 515 -28.40 22.70 13.73
N PRO A 516 -29.20 22.74 12.65
CA PRO A 516 -30.56 23.30 12.70
C PRO A 516 -31.43 22.58 13.76
N ARG A 517 -32.48 23.27 14.25
CA ARG A 517 -33.47 22.62 15.14
C ARG A 517 -34.22 21.54 14.36
N GLY A 518 -34.38 20.35 14.98
CA GLY A 518 -35.04 19.21 14.36
C GLY A 518 -34.18 18.36 13.42
N HIS A 519 -32.86 18.61 13.31
CA HIS A 519 -31.98 17.75 12.54
C HIS A 519 -31.89 16.34 13.14
N PRO A 520 -31.92 15.24 12.37
CA PRO A 520 -31.94 13.85 12.89
C PRO A 520 -30.79 13.52 13.84
N LEU A 521 -29.60 14.04 13.60
CA LEU A 521 -28.43 13.81 14.48
C LEU A 521 -28.61 14.37 15.90
N LEU A 522 -29.60 15.21 16.15
CA LEU A 522 -29.87 15.75 17.50
C LEU A 522 -30.39 14.69 18.48
N HIS A 523 -30.89 13.54 18.01
CA HIS A 523 -31.30 12.43 18.87
C HIS A 523 -30.12 11.74 19.56
N VAL A 524 -28.94 11.84 19.00
CA VAL A 524 -27.72 11.19 19.50
C VAL A 524 -26.74 12.17 20.17
N LEU A 525 -27.08 13.46 20.22
CA LEU A 525 -26.23 14.52 20.76
C LEU A 525 -26.82 15.13 22.03
N ALA A 526 -25.99 15.36 23.04
CA ALA A 526 -26.35 16.12 24.23
C ALA A 526 -26.50 17.64 23.99
N GLY A 527 -26.59 18.06 22.72
CA GLY A 527 -26.70 19.47 22.32
C GLY A 527 -26.70 19.62 20.82
N ARG A 528 -26.63 20.87 20.33
CA ARG A 528 -26.66 21.19 18.89
C ARG A 528 -25.26 21.44 18.29
N THR A 529 -24.22 21.42 19.12
CA THR A 529 -22.85 21.74 18.69
C THR A 529 -22.16 20.46 18.21
N ILE A 530 -21.51 20.55 17.05
CA ILE A 530 -20.73 19.50 16.41
C ILE A 530 -19.33 20.01 16.09
N ALA A 531 -18.37 19.09 15.93
CA ALA A 531 -17.06 19.37 15.37
C ALA A 531 -17.00 18.88 13.92
N VAL A 532 -16.59 19.76 13.01
CA VAL A 532 -16.57 19.51 11.56
C VAL A 532 -15.13 19.54 11.07
N LYS A 533 -14.54 18.38 10.79
CA LYS A 533 -13.18 18.25 10.23
C LYS A 533 -13.27 18.28 8.71
N ARG A 534 -12.91 19.40 8.10
CA ARG A 534 -12.81 19.57 6.65
C ARG A 534 -11.39 19.26 6.22
N LEU A 535 -11.19 18.24 5.42
CA LEU A 535 -9.87 17.85 4.97
C LEU A 535 -9.34 18.81 3.90
N LYS A 536 -8.04 19.11 3.95
CA LYS A 536 -7.36 20.01 3.01
C LYS A 536 -6.76 19.19 1.89
N SER A 537 -6.78 19.72 0.67
CA SER A 537 -5.89 19.23 -0.39
C SER A 537 -4.44 19.57 0.00
N ILE A 538 -3.55 18.58 0.10
CA ILE A 538 -2.13 18.77 0.38
C ILE A 538 -1.39 18.76 -0.95
N GLY A 539 -1.10 19.94 -1.51
CA GLY A 539 -0.36 20.11 -2.77
C GLY A 539 -0.91 19.23 -3.89
N ASP A 540 -0.03 18.53 -4.61
CA ASP A 540 -0.37 17.62 -5.71
C ASP A 540 -0.72 16.18 -5.28
N LEU A 541 -1.10 15.94 -4.01
CA LEU A 541 -1.36 14.63 -3.44
C LEU A 541 -2.81 14.43 -2.95
N PRO A 542 -3.82 14.57 -3.80
CA PRO A 542 -5.24 14.37 -3.42
C PRO A 542 -5.51 12.96 -2.88
N ASP A 543 -4.78 11.94 -3.34
CA ASP A 543 -4.99 10.53 -2.97
C ASP A 543 -4.70 10.21 -1.49
N ILE A 544 -3.80 10.95 -0.86
CA ILE A 544 -3.51 10.78 0.58
C ILE A 544 -4.73 11.18 1.40
N ILE A 545 -5.37 12.28 1.04
CA ILE A 545 -6.57 12.79 1.71
C ILE A 545 -7.75 11.84 1.54
N VAL A 546 -7.96 11.32 0.34
CA VAL A 546 -9.02 10.33 0.07
C VAL A 546 -8.81 9.08 0.91
N ARG A 547 -7.60 8.55 0.97
CA ARG A 547 -7.29 7.38 1.81
C ARG A 547 -7.47 7.64 3.30
N TYR A 548 -7.04 8.79 3.77
CA TYR A 548 -7.20 9.22 5.14
C TYR A 548 -8.69 9.30 5.51
N PHE A 549 -9.47 10.01 4.69
CA PHE A 549 -10.92 10.13 4.83
C PHE A 549 -11.62 8.77 4.83
N THR A 550 -11.37 7.96 3.79
CA THR A 550 -12.02 6.65 3.64
C THR A 550 -11.68 5.72 4.79
N ARG A 551 -10.41 5.70 5.23
CA ARG A 551 -9.98 4.86 6.36
C ARG A 551 -10.64 5.29 7.66
N GLU A 552 -10.62 6.58 7.99
CA GLU A 552 -11.22 7.11 9.20
C GLU A 552 -12.74 6.87 9.21
N MET A 553 -13.40 7.12 8.10
CA MET A 553 -14.84 6.88 7.93
C MET A 553 -15.19 5.39 8.09
N GLN A 554 -14.51 4.50 7.39
CA GLN A 554 -14.79 3.06 7.43
C GLN A 554 -14.53 2.45 8.81
N LEU A 555 -13.40 2.77 9.43
CA LEU A 555 -13.08 2.28 10.77
C LEU A 555 -14.10 2.76 11.80
N MET A 556 -14.39 4.07 11.83
CA MET A 556 -15.28 4.66 12.82
C MET A 556 -16.74 4.22 12.63
N SER A 557 -17.17 3.94 11.40
CA SER A 557 -18.52 3.41 11.11
C SER A 557 -18.70 1.95 11.56
N GLY A 558 -17.60 1.17 11.61
CA GLY A 558 -17.60 -0.23 12.04
C GLY A 558 -17.34 -0.43 13.52
N LEU A 559 -16.86 0.60 14.24
CA LEU A 559 -16.57 0.50 15.67
C LEU A 559 -17.82 0.62 16.52
N LYS A 560 -18.00 -0.32 17.45
CA LYS A 560 -19.00 -0.19 18.51
C LYS A 560 -18.69 1.06 19.35
N GLN A 561 -19.73 1.81 19.69
CA GLN A 561 -19.55 3.04 20.48
C GLN A 561 -18.95 2.75 21.86
N HIS A 562 -17.97 3.56 22.23
CA HIS A 562 -17.35 3.50 23.55
C HIS A 562 -17.17 4.91 24.14
N ARG A 563 -17.37 5.06 25.44
CA ARG A 563 -17.31 6.36 26.12
C ARG A 563 -15.96 7.06 26.02
N ASN A 564 -14.86 6.30 25.80
CA ASN A 564 -13.49 6.80 25.69
C ASN A 564 -12.95 6.78 24.25
N VAL A 565 -13.83 6.62 23.25
CA VAL A 565 -13.52 6.76 21.83
C VAL A 565 -14.37 7.89 21.26
N LEU A 566 -13.78 8.79 20.48
CA LEU A 566 -14.50 9.90 19.86
C LEU A 566 -15.53 9.35 18.88
N ARG A 567 -16.76 9.86 18.92
CA ARG A 567 -17.84 9.39 18.06
C ARG A 567 -17.87 10.14 16.74
N LEU A 568 -17.81 9.42 15.62
CA LEU A 568 -18.16 9.93 14.31
C LEU A 568 -19.70 9.94 14.19
N LEU A 569 -20.29 11.06 13.81
CA LEU A 569 -21.74 11.25 13.71
C LEU A 569 -22.23 11.16 12.27
N ALA A 570 -21.47 11.76 11.35
CA ALA A 570 -21.79 11.78 9.93
C ALA A 570 -20.52 12.06 9.10
N TYR A 571 -20.65 11.86 7.80
CA TYR A 571 -19.63 12.25 6.83
C TYR A 571 -20.26 12.94 5.63
N CYS A 572 -19.49 13.79 4.94
CA CYS A 572 -19.88 14.39 3.67
C CYS A 572 -18.78 14.12 2.64
N ASP A 573 -19.16 13.52 1.54
CA ASP A 573 -18.33 13.20 0.38
C ASP A 573 -19.02 13.74 -0.87
N GLU A 574 -19.08 15.06 -0.99
CA GLU A 574 -19.75 15.75 -2.09
C GLU A 574 -18.77 16.66 -2.84
N ALA A 575 -18.85 16.66 -4.16
CA ALA A 575 -17.97 17.41 -5.06
C ALA A 575 -16.48 17.13 -4.75
N SER A 576 -15.68 18.14 -4.42
CA SER A 576 -14.28 18.02 -3.99
C SER A 576 -14.09 18.04 -2.47
N GLU A 577 -15.20 18.08 -1.70
CA GLU A 577 -15.16 18.23 -0.25
C GLU A 577 -15.16 16.87 0.45
N ARG A 578 -14.24 16.68 1.39
CA ARG A 578 -14.13 15.52 2.26
C ARG A 578 -14.23 15.99 3.70
N ILE A 579 -15.37 15.68 4.34
CA ILE A 579 -15.70 16.23 5.65
C ILE A 579 -16.16 15.12 6.59
N LEU A 580 -15.62 15.10 7.80
CA LEU A 580 -16.03 14.22 8.89
C LEU A 580 -16.68 15.06 9.99
N VAL A 581 -17.80 14.58 10.51
CA VAL A 581 -18.60 15.30 11.53
C VAL A 581 -18.60 14.48 12.81
N TYR A 582 -18.06 15.07 13.88
CA TYR A 582 -17.89 14.42 15.20
C TYR A 582 -18.74 15.08 16.26
N GLU A 583 -18.89 14.37 17.37
CA GLU A 583 -19.36 14.99 18.62
C GLU A 583 -18.41 16.14 19.03
N TYR A 584 -18.96 17.20 19.62
CA TYR A 584 -18.18 18.36 20.02
C TYR A 584 -17.54 18.13 21.38
N MET A 585 -16.21 18.29 21.46
CA MET A 585 -15.45 18.17 22.69
C MET A 585 -15.25 19.57 23.30
N HIS A 586 -15.87 19.78 24.47
CA HIS A 586 -15.93 21.11 25.12
C HIS A 586 -14.58 21.59 25.64
N ARG A 587 -13.66 20.67 25.88
CA ARG A 587 -12.28 20.98 26.27
C ARG A 587 -11.39 20.49 25.13
N ARG A 588 -10.38 21.25 24.87
CA ARG A 588 -9.40 20.93 23.81
C ARG A 588 -8.72 19.57 24.04
N SER A 589 -7.71 19.27 23.28
CA SER A 589 -6.85 18.09 23.43
C SER A 589 -6.03 18.14 24.73
N LEU A 590 -5.63 16.98 25.22
CA LEU A 590 -4.86 16.81 26.47
C LEU A 590 -3.54 17.56 26.45
N ASP A 591 -2.83 17.60 25.31
CA ASP A 591 -1.57 18.31 25.15
C ASP A 591 -1.69 19.81 25.44
N SER A 592 -2.83 20.43 25.10
CA SER A 592 -3.13 21.83 25.41
C SER A 592 -3.08 22.17 26.91
N TYR A 593 -3.30 21.15 27.74
CA TYR A 593 -3.26 21.31 29.21
C TYR A 593 -1.91 20.89 29.78
N ILE A 594 -1.41 19.68 29.44
CA ILE A 594 -0.20 19.16 30.08
C ILE A 594 1.06 19.93 29.65
N PHE A 595 1.08 20.48 28.41
CA PHE A 595 2.16 21.33 27.91
C PHE A 595 1.82 22.82 27.87
N GLY A 596 0.63 23.16 28.35
CA GLY A 596 0.14 24.53 28.37
C GLY A 596 0.78 25.41 29.44
N THR A 597 0.17 26.58 29.63
CA THR A 597 0.58 27.53 30.67
C THR A 597 0.45 26.92 32.08
N PRO A 598 1.17 27.43 33.10
CA PRO A 598 1.02 26.96 34.48
C PRO A 598 -0.44 26.97 35.01
N ARG A 599 -1.27 27.88 34.50
CA ARG A 599 -2.71 27.93 34.83
C ARG A 599 -3.47 26.76 34.20
N GLU A 600 -3.19 26.41 32.94
CA GLU A 600 -3.81 25.28 32.26
C GLU A 600 -3.37 23.94 32.87
N ARG A 601 -2.08 23.80 33.15
CA ARG A 601 -1.52 22.61 33.82
C ARG A 601 -2.15 22.39 35.21
N ALA A 602 -2.38 23.46 36.00
CA ALA A 602 -3.00 23.39 37.31
C ALA A 602 -4.49 22.98 37.29
N LEU A 603 -5.17 23.07 36.12
CA LEU A 603 -6.54 22.57 35.99
C LEU A 603 -6.58 21.04 36.07
N LEU A 604 -5.46 20.34 35.72
CA LEU A 604 -5.33 18.90 35.79
C LEU A 604 -4.71 18.49 37.15
N ASN A 605 -5.51 18.51 38.22
CA ASN A 605 -5.10 17.92 39.49
C ASN A 605 -4.90 16.41 39.39
N TRP A 606 -4.36 15.80 40.45
CA TRP A 606 -4.04 14.36 40.48
C TRP A 606 -5.24 13.47 40.03
N ARG A 607 -6.42 13.67 40.57
CA ARG A 607 -7.61 12.87 40.27
C ARG A 607 -8.00 12.95 38.80
N ARG A 608 -7.92 14.13 38.19
CA ARG A 608 -8.21 14.32 36.77
C ARG A 608 -7.17 13.65 35.90
N ARG A 609 -5.87 13.75 36.22
CA ARG A 609 -4.83 13.05 35.47
C ARG A 609 -5.04 11.54 35.52
N LEU A 610 -5.32 10.98 36.69
CA LEU A 610 -5.63 9.56 36.86
C LEU A 610 -6.87 9.14 36.07
N GLN A 611 -7.98 9.90 36.14
CA GLN A 611 -9.18 9.67 35.35
C GLN A 611 -8.91 9.69 33.84
N ILE A 612 -8.10 10.62 33.36
CA ILE A 612 -7.72 10.73 31.95
C ILE A 612 -6.90 9.51 31.54
N ILE A 613 -5.89 9.14 32.33
CA ILE A 613 -5.03 7.98 32.05
C ILE A 613 -5.87 6.69 31.96
N GLN A 614 -6.78 6.48 32.95
CA GLN A 614 -7.67 5.31 32.91
C GLN A 614 -8.61 5.35 31.69
N GLY A 615 -9.16 6.52 31.36
CA GLY A 615 -10.00 6.67 30.18
C GLY A 615 -9.26 6.41 28.87
N ILE A 616 -8.00 6.81 28.74
CA ILE A 616 -7.17 6.46 27.55
C ILE A 616 -6.98 4.94 27.50
N ALA A 617 -6.63 4.30 28.63
CA ALA A 617 -6.41 2.86 28.70
C ALA A 617 -7.67 2.08 28.29
N ASP A 618 -8.85 2.49 28.82
CA ASP A 618 -10.16 1.89 28.47
C ASP A 618 -10.47 2.07 26.97
N GLY A 619 -10.19 3.25 26.41
CA GLY A 619 -10.40 3.52 24.98
C GLY A 619 -9.52 2.64 24.10
N VAL A 620 -8.21 2.55 24.41
CA VAL A 620 -7.27 1.71 23.63
C VAL A 620 -7.57 0.21 23.81
N LYS A 621 -7.96 -0.21 25.02
CA LYS A 621 -8.43 -1.58 25.26
C LYS A 621 -9.63 -1.92 24.36
N HIS A 622 -10.62 -1.03 24.27
CA HIS A 622 -11.79 -1.23 23.40
C HIS A 622 -11.39 -1.38 21.92
N LEU A 623 -10.40 -0.62 21.44
CA LEU A 623 -9.87 -0.76 20.08
C LEU A 623 -9.16 -2.11 19.88
N HIS A 624 -8.42 -2.58 20.87
CA HIS A 624 -7.64 -3.80 20.80
C HIS A 624 -8.46 -5.09 20.94
N GLU A 625 -9.56 -5.05 21.67
CA GLU A 625 -10.37 -6.25 21.99
C GLU A 625 -11.64 -6.34 21.15
N GLY A 626 -11.87 -5.50 20.18
CA GLY A 626 -13.03 -5.39 19.30
C GLY A 626 -14.12 -6.45 19.49
N GLU A 627 -15.24 -6.09 20.11
CA GLU A 627 -16.40 -6.99 20.22
C GLU A 627 -17.18 -7.01 18.89
N GLY A 628 -17.34 -8.18 18.27
CA GLY A 628 -18.15 -8.39 17.07
C GLY A 628 -17.34 -8.43 15.77
N SER A 629 -17.95 -8.03 14.65
CA SER A 629 -17.41 -8.12 13.28
C SER A 629 -16.27 -7.14 12.96
N SER A 630 -15.86 -6.28 13.91
CA SER A 630 -14.96 -5.15 13.64
C SER A 630 -13.47 -5.49 13.74
N GLY A 631 -13.08 -6.65 14.30
CA GLY A 631 -11.67 -7.03 14.47
C GLY A 631 -10.85 -6.08 15.37
N ASN A 632 -9.58 -6.40 15.60
CA ASN A 632 -8.67 -5.62 16.45
C ASN A 632 -8.13 -4.40 15.67
N VAL A 633 -8.23 -3.20 16.26
CA VAL A 633 -7.75 -1.95 15.65
C VAL A 633 -6.50 -1.47 16.34
N ILE A 634 -5.43 -1.18 15.58
CA ILE A 634 -4.23 -0.48 16.04
C ILE A 634 -4.36 0.99 15.65
N HIS A 635 -4.20 1.90 16.60
CA HIS A 635 -4.31 3.34 16.37
C HIS A 635 -3.10 3.92 15.62
N ARG A 636 -1.88 3.52 15.99
CA ARG A 636 -0.57 3.88 15.43
C ARG A 636 -0.12 5.33 15.63
N ASP A 637 -0.97 6.22 16.14
CA ASP A 637 -0.60 7.61 16.43
C ASP A 637 -1.20 8.07 17.78
N LEU A 638 -1.11 7.23 18.82
CA LEU A 638 -1.57 7.57 20.15
C LEU A 638 -0.59 8.55 20.81
N LYS A 639 -1.09 9.74 21.13
CA LYS A 639 -0.34 10.85 21.75
C LYS A 639 -1.30 11.82 22.43
N PRO A 640 -0.86 12.72 23.32
CA PRO A 640 -1.75 13.67 24.01
C PRO A 640 -2.57 14.57 23.08
N ALA A 641 -2.04 14.94 21.89
CA ALA A 641 -2.77 15.73 20.91
C ALA A 641 -3.99 15.01 20.33
N ASN A 642 -3.96 13.66 20.29
CA ASN A 642 -5.05 12.81 19.80
C ASN A 642 -5.95 12.29 20.93
N VAL A 643 -5.84 12.87 22.13
CA VAL A 643 -6.74 12.61 23.26
C VAL A 643 -7.55 13.86 23.52
N LEU A 644 -8.85 13.83 23.21
CA LEU A 644 -9.75 14.95 23.42
C LEU A 644 -10.49 14.83 24.75
N LEU A 645 -10.84 15.96 25.36
CA LEU A 645 -11.48 16.01 26.67
C LEU A 645 -12.90 16.59 26.55
N ASP A 646 -13.88 15.93 27.14
CA ASP A 646 -15.25 16.42 27.20
C ASP A 646 -15.46 17.43 28.36
N GLY A 647 -16.68 17.95 28.51
CA GLY A 647 -17.04 18.89 29.60
C GLY A 647 -16.76 18.34 31.00
N GLY A 648 -16.83 17.06 31.24
CA GLY A 648 -16.57 16.34 32.49
C GLY A 648 -15.12 15.87 32.68
N TRP A 649 -14.18 16.24 31.78
CA TRP A 649 -12.80 15.77 31.79
C TRP A 649 -12.66 14.27 31.41
N GLN A 650 -13.66 13.71 30.74
CA GLN A 650 -13.60 12.36 30.20
C GLN A 650 -12.68 12.37 28.97
N ALA A 651 -11.70 11.50 28.96
CA ALA A 651 -10.81 11.35 27.82
C ALA A 651 -11.46 10.54 26.70
N LYS A 652 -11.29 10.97 25.43
CA LYS A 652 -11.69 10.25 24.24
C LYS A 652 -10.53 10.18 23.25
N VAL A 653 -10.16 8.98 22.84
CA VAL A 653 -9.16 8.74 21.79
C VAL A 653 -9.75 9.16 20.46
N ALA A 654 -8.98 9.92 19.67
CA ALA A 654 -9.41 10.57 18.43
C ALA A 654 -8.36 10.43 17.33
N ASP A 655 -8.72 10.75 16.08
CA ASP A 655 -7.87 10.77 14.89
C ASP A 655 -7.46 9.37 14.40
N PHE A 656 -8.40 8.69 13.77
CA PHE A 656 -8.26 7.33 13.25
C PHE A 656 -7.77 7.26 11.80
N GLY A 657 -7.37 8.37 11.20
CA GLY A 657 -6.88 8.42 9.81
C GLY A 657 -5.62 7.58 9.56
N THR A 658 -4.86 7.30 10.62
CA THR A 658 -3.68 6.43 10.59
C THR A 658 -3.94 5.00 11.09
N ALA A 659 -5.10 4.73 11.68
CA ALA A 659 -5.40 3.47 12.33
C ALA A 659 -5.42 2.28 11.35
N LYS A 660 -5.16 1.07 11.84
CA LYS A 660 -5.11 -0.16 11.04
C LYS A 660 -5.96 -1.25 11.69
N LEU A 661 -6.84 -1.84 10.91
CA LEU A 661 -7.53 -3.06 11.29
C LEU A 661 -6.56 -4.25 11.16
N LEU A 662 -6.39 -5.00 12.24
CA LEU A 662 -5.65 -6.26 12.21
C LEU A 662 -6.57 -7.37 11.71
N VAL A 663 -6.30 -7.80 10.49
CA VAL A 663 -6.92 -9.01 9.93
C VAL A 663 -5.90 -10.14 10.05
N ALA A 664 -6.31 -11.28 10.58
CA ALA A 664 -5.44 -12.44 10.71
C ALA A 664 -4.90 -12.84 9.33
N GLY A 665 -3.57 -12.90 9.18
CA GLY A 665 -2.89 -13.22 7.92
C GLY A 665 -2.52 -12.03 7.03
N ALA A 666 -2.89 -10.80 7.38
CA ALA A 666 -2.47 -9.62 6.63
C ALA A 666 -1.01 -9.27 6.94
N THR A 667 -0.13 -9.45 5.97
CA THR A 667 1.26 -8.95 6.02
C THR A 667 1.27 -7.42 6.08
N GLY A 668 2.11 -6.87 6.96
CA GLY A 668 2.15 -5.45 7.28
C GLY A 668 2.38 -4.55 6.07
N THR A 669 1.70 -3.40 6.04
CA THR A 669 2.02 -2.32 5.11
C THR A 669 3.37 -1.71 5.50
N ARG A 670 4.33 -1.68 4.57
CA ARG A 670 5.71 -1.17 4.76
C ARG A 670 5.81 0.37 4.90
N THR A 671 4.79 1.04 5.39
CA THR A 671 4.80 2.49 5.55
C THR A 671 4.80 2.82 7.02
N ARG A 672 5.86 3.44 7.53
CA ARG A 672 5.92 3.99 8.87
C ARG A 672 4.95 5.17 8.95
N ILE A 673 3.96 5.09 9.82
CA ILE A 673 2.98 6.14 10.06
C ILE A 673 2.90 6.35 11.57
N GLY A 674 2.93 7.60 12.02
CA GLY A 674 2.85 7.96 13.43
C GLY A 674 3.76 9.14 13.76
N THR A 675 3.83 9.52 15.02
CA THR A 675 4.59 10.67 15.52
C THR A 675 5.88 10.21 16.18
N ALA A 676 7.01 10.82 15.78
CA ALA A 676 8.32 10.56 16.40
C ALA A 676 8.26 10.77 17.91
N GLY A 677 8.92 9.88 18.67
CA GLY A 677 8.91 9.90 20.14
C GLY A 677 7.80 9.07 20.80
N TYR A 678 6.75 8.68 20.04
CA TYR A 678 5.67 7.79 20.51
C TYR A 678 5.71 6.42 19.82
N MET A 679 6.42 6.30 18.73
CA MET A 679 6.57 5.04 17.99
C MET A 679 7.39 4.02 18.77
N ALA A 680 6.94 2.78 18.80
CA ALA A 680 7.65 1.67 19.41
C ALA A 680 8.96 1.35 18.66
N PRO A 681 10.04 0.93 19.36
CA PRO A 681 11.36 0.68 18.78
C PRO A 681 11.33 -0.33 17.63
N GLU A 682 10.64 -1.46 17.80
CA GLU A 682 10.50 -2.49 16.77
C GLU A 682 9.78 -1.97 15.52
N TYR A 683 8.79 -1.11 15.68
CA TYR A 683 8.07 -0.50 14.57
C TYR A 683 8.94 0.48 13.77
N VAL A 684 9.84 1.19 14.44
CA VAL A 684 10.81 2.09 13.80
C VAL A 684 11.90 1.30 13.09
N GLN A 685 12.39 0.20 13.70
CA GLN A 685 13.49 -0.61 13.15
C GLN A 685 13.04 -1.52 11.99
N SER A 686 11.81 -2.01 12.01
CA SER A 686 11.28 -3.00 11.06
C SER A 686 10.64 -2.40 9.80
N ASP A 687 10.87 -1.13 9.46
CA ASP A 687 10.22 -0.42 8.35
C ASP A 687 8.66 -0.42 8.39
N GLY A 688 8.09 -0.66 9.56
CA GLY A 688 6.65 -0.73 9.78
C GLY A 688 6.02 -2.10 9.47
N SER A 689 6.82 -3.13 9.16
CA SER A 689 6.32 -4.48 8.86
C SER A 689 5.79 -5.20 10.11
N GLU A 690 6.35 -4.93 11.29
CA GLU A 690 5.95 -5.53 12.57
C GLU A 690 4.93 -4.66 13.35
N THR A 691 3.84 -4.29 12.70
CA THR A 691 2.79 -3.52 13.36
C THR A 691 1.91 -4.46 14.18
N THR A 692 2.03 -4.44 15.50
CA THR A 692 1.23 -5.22 16.45
C THR A 692 0.47 -4.30 17.42
N LEU A 693 -0.49 -4.84 18.17
CA LEU A 693 -1.19 -4.11 19.26
C LEU A 693 -0.20 -3.54 20.29
N LYS A 694 0.97 -4.16 20.43
CA LYS A 694 2.02 -3.72 21.37
C LYS A 694 2.69 -2.39 20.99
N CYS A 695 2.52 -1.94 19.72
CA CYS A 695 2.95 -0.61 19.31
C CYS A 695 2.12 0.49 20.01
N ASP A 696 0.79 0.32 20.11
CA ASP A 696 -0.08 1.26 20.84
C ASP A 696 0.16 1.20 22.35
N VAL A 697 0.51 0.03 22.89
CA VAL A 697 0.89 -0.10 24.31
C VAL A 697 2.11 0.73 24.65
N TYR A 698 3.12 0.73 23.77
CA TYR A 698 4.30 1.59 23.92
C TYR A 698 3.91 3.07 23.88
N SER A 699 3.15 3.48 22.88
CA SER A 699 2.65 4.86 22.73
C SER A 699 1.79 5.30 23.92
N PHE A 700 0.97 4.38 24.47
CA PHE A 700 0.23 4.61 25.72
C PHE A 700 1.16 4.87 26.91
N GLY A 701 2.22 4.07 27.06
CA GLY A 701 3.19 4.24 28.15
C GLY A 701 3.87 5.61 28.10
N VAL A 702 4.28 6.07 26.92
CA VAL A 702 4.82 7.42 26.72
C VAL A 702 3.79 8.50 27.07
N THR A 703 2.58 8.39 26.53
CA THR A 703 1.47 9.34 26.78
C THR A 703 1.11 9.41 28.27
N LEU A 704 1.14 8.29 28.98
CA LEU A 704 0.93 8.22 30.42
C LEU A 704 2.00 9.02 31.16
N MET A 705 3.29 8.82 30.83
CA MET A 705 4.39 9.53 31.48
C MET A 705 4.34 11.03 31.23
N GLU A 706 4.00 11.46 30.01
CA GLU A 706 3.78 12.87 29.67
C GLU A 706 2.61 13.46 30.45
N THR A 707 1.53 12.69 30.57
CA THR A 707 0.35 13.11 31.36
C THR A 707 0.69 13.30 32.84
N LEU A 708 1.59 12.49 33.38
CA LEU A 708 2.05 12.65 34.78
C LEU A 708 2.98 13.85 34.95
N SER A 709 3.96 13.98 34.07
CA SER A 709 5.08 14.90 34.24
C SER A 709 4.83 16.31 33.70
N GLY A 710 3.91 16.46 32.73
CA GLY A 710 3.73 17.70 31.98
C GLY A 710 4.94 18.07 31.12
N ARG A 711 5.76 17.08 30.72
CA ARG A 711 6.97 17.23 29.91
C ARG A 711 6.87 16.35 28.68
N LYS A 712 7.41 16.81 27.55
CA LYS A 712 7.43 16.06 26.30
C LYS A 712 8.53 14.99 26.32
N ASN A 713 8.28 13.81 25.75
CA ASN A 713 9.27 12.74 25.65
C ASN A 713 10.46 13.12 24.74
N CYS A 714 10.27 14.03 23.79
CA CYS A 714 11.36 14.52 22.92
C CYS A 714 12.31 15.52 23.62
N ASP A 715 11.99 15.98 24.85
CA ASP A 715 12.87 16.88 25.59
C ASP A 715 14.10 16.09 26.09
N THR A 716 15.26 16.76 26.14
CA THR A 716 16.51 16.13 26.63
C THR A 716 16.72 16.42 28.12
N PRO A 717 17.02 15.39 28.96
CA PRO A 717 17.08 13.97 28.69
C PRO A 717 15.69 13.37 28.45
N GLY A 718 15.59 12.32 27.60
CA GLY A 718 14.32 11.68 27.25
C GLY A 718 13.52 11.26 28.50
N LEU A 719 12.21 11.51 28.48
CA LEU A 719 11.30 11.33 29.62
C LEU A 719 11.28 9.88 30.13
N VAL A 720 11.32 8.90 29.22
CA VAL A 720 11.35 7.46 29.56
C VAL A 720 12.62 7.12 30.35
N SER A 721 13.79 7.62 29.91
CA SER A 721 15.06 7.41 30.62
C SER A 721 15.04 8.04 32.01
N GLU A 722 14.46 9.20 32.13
CA GLU A 722 14.36 9.87 33.43
C GLU A 722 13.39 9.17 34.37
N ALA A 723 12.24 8.72 33.87
CA ALA A 723 11.30 7.92 34.65
C ALA A 723 11.96 6.63 35.18
N TRP A 724 12.75 5.96 34.35
CA TRP A 724 13.54 4.80 34.76
C TRP A 724 14.57 5.15 35.85
N ARG A 725 15.33 6.24 35.66
CA ARG A 725 16.31 6.70 36.65
C ARG A 725 15.69 6.99 38.00
N LEU A 726 14.52 7.67 37.98
CA LEU A 726 13.75 7.98 39.20
C LEU A 726 13.15 6.72 39.85
N TRP A 727 12.77 5.72 39.08
CA TRP A 727 12.30 4.42 39.56
C TRP A 727 13.40 3.70 40.33
N VAL A 728 14.56 3.53 39.70
CA VAL A 728 15.73 2.85 40.32
C VAL A 728 16.18 3.65 41.55
N GLY A 729 16.19 4.97 41.48
CA GLY A 729 16.56 5.85 42.63
C GLY A 729 15.49 5.95 43.70
N ARG A 730 14.33 5.26 43.56
CA ARG A 730 13.19 5.32 44.50
C ARG A 730 12.62 6.74 44.73
N CYS A 731 12.86 7.66 43.79
CA CYS A 731 12.45 9.07 43.84
C CYS A 731 11.29 9.37 42.85
N VAL A 732 10.38 8.43 42.67
CA VAL A 732 9.32 8.48 41.63
C VAL A 732 8.40 9.70 41.72
N THR A 733 8.23 10.30 42.92
CA THR A 733 7.43 11.50 43.10
C THR A 733 7.99 12.74 42.38
N ALA A 734 9.29 12.73 42.06
CA ALA A 734 9.94 13.81 41.31
C ALA A 734 9.54 13.87 39.83
N LEU A 735 8.89 12.79 39.33
CA LEU A 735 8.33 12.79 37.97
C LEU A 735 7.04 13.59 37.87
N LEU A 736 6.29 13.77 38.96
CA LEU A 736 5.02 14.46 38.92
C LEU A 736 5.18 15.94 38.56
N ASP A 737 4.31 16.44 37.71
CA ASP A 737 4.25 17.83 37.32
C ASP A 737 4.13 18.74 38.55
N PRO A 738 5.07 19.69 38.77
CA PRO A 738 5.00 20.63 39.90
C PRO A 738 3.74 21.50 39.93
N ALA A 739 3.03 21.63 38.80
CA ALA A 739 1.76 22.40 38.74
C ALA A 739 0.56 21.64 39.37
N VAL A 740 0.70 20.37 39.73
CA VAL A 740 -0.36 19.58 40.36
C VAL A 740 -0.55 20.03 41.81
N ALA A 741 -1.67 20.67 42.06
CA ALA A 741 -2.02 21.16 43.37
C ALA A 741 -3.47 20.77 43.77
N PRO A 742 -3.75 20.39 45.03
CA PRO A 742 -2.77 20.15 46.10
C PRO A 742 -1.89 18.94 45.82
N ALA A 743 -0.73 18.85 46.48
CA ALA A 743 0.13 17.67 46.36
C ALA A 743 -0.62 16.37 46.75
N PRO A 744 -0.39 15.25 46.08
CA PRO A 744 -1.06 14.00 46.33
C PRO A 744 -0.90 13.53 47.78
N ALA A 745 -2.00 13.05 48.41
CA ALA A 745 -1.99 12.45 49.74
C ALA A 745 -1.30 11.06 49.70
N LYS A 746 -0.97 10.50 50.89
CA LYS A 746 -0.30 9.17 50.97
C LYS A 746 -0.90 8.07 50.08
N PRO A 747 -2.24 7.82 50.05
CA PRO A 747 -2.83 6.83 49.17
C PRO A 747 -2.68 7.18 47.70
N GLU A 748 -2.73 8.47 47.34
CA GLU A 748 -2.56 8.95 45.96
C GLU A 748 -1.09 8.81 45.50
N LEU A 749 -0.11 8.93 46.42
CA LEU A 749 1.31 8.64 46.13
C LEU A 749 1.54 7.17 45.78
N ALA A 750 0.83 6.24 46.39
CA ALA A 750 0.88 4.83 45.99
C ALA A 750 0.31 4.61 44.59
N GLN A 751 -0.79 5.28 44.24
CA GLN A 751 -1.34 5.27 42.87
C GLN A 751 -0.39 5.88 41.87
N LEU A 752 0.29 7.00 42.19
CA LEU A 752 1.28 7.62 41.36
C LEU A 752 2.44 6.67 41.04
N ARG A 753 3.00 6.03 42.10
CA ARG A 753 4.05 5.03 41.91
C ARG A 753 3.61 3.92 41.00
N ARG A 754 2.37 3.42 41.18
CA ARG A 754 1.78 2.37 40.35
C ARG A 754 1.64 2.82 38.90
N CYS A 755 1.14 4.03 38.63
CA CYS A 755 1.03 4.56 37.27
C CYS A 755 2.41 4.62 36.57
N ILE A 756 3.47 5.04 37.27
CA ILE A 756 4.83 5.06 36.73
C ILE A 756 5.32 3.65 36.45
N GLN A 757 5.08 2.67 37.35
CA GLN A 757 5.42 1.28 37.13
C GLN A 757 4.73 0.72 35.86
N VAL A 758 3.42 0.94 35.72
CA VAL A 758 2.65 0.53 34.56
C VAL A 758 3.19 1.19 33.28
N GLY A 759 3.51 2.49 33.34
CA GLY A 759 4.12 3.21 32.22
C GLY A 759 5.44 2.58 31.79
N LEU A 760 6.31 2.25 32.75
CA LEU A 760 7.60 1.58 32.50
C LEU A 760 7.42 0.16 31.92
N LEU A 761 6.44 -0.60 32.37
CA LEU A 761 6.09 -1.90 31.79
C LEU A 761 5.57 -1.77 30.35
N CYS A 762 4.85 -0.71 30.04
CA CYS A 762 4.34 -0.47 28.68
C CYS A 762 5.45 -0.09 27.68
N VAL A 763 6.57 0.49 28.12
CA VAL A 763 7.67 0.94 27.25
C VAL A 763 8.85 -0.02 27.23
N GLN A 764 8.66 -1.30 27.61
CA GLN A 764 9.70 -2.33 27.51
C GLN A 764 10.17 -2.48 26.06
N GLU A 765 11.44 -2.85 25.86
CA GLU A 765 12.05 -3.00 24.54
C GLU A 765 11.32 -4.04 23.68
N LYS A 766 11.20 -5.26 24.23
CA LYS A 766 10.57 -6.35 23.51
C LYS A 766 9.04 -6.23 23.60
N PRO A 767 8.32 -6.33 22.47
CA PRO A 767 6.86 -6.26 22.45
C PRO A 767 6.20 -7.27 23.40
N ASP A 768 6.72 -8.48 23.48
CA ASP A 768 6.15 -9.56 24.31
C ASP A 768 6.26 -9.29 25.83
N GLU A 769 7.20 -8.46 26.24
CA GLU A 769 7.39 -8.06 27.65
C GLU A 769 6.40 -6.96 28.06
N ARG A 770 5.73 -6.29 27.09
CA ARG A 770 4.70 -5.29 27.37
C ARG A 770 3.38 -5.98 27.70
N PRO A 771 2.61 -5.52 28.71
CA PRO A 771 1.28 -6.06 29.00
C PRO A 771 0.32 -5.84 27.83
N ALA A 772 -0.79 -6.61 27.75
CA ALA A 772 -1.93 -6.27 26.92
C ALA A 772 -2.72 -5.10 27.54
N MET A 773 -3.50 -4.34 26.75
CA MET A 773 -4.26 -3.21 27.28
C MET A 773 -5.32 -3.61 28.33
N SER A 774 -5.91 -4.82 28.25
CA SER A 774 -6.75 -5.38 29.31
C SER A 774 -6.03 -5.48 30.64
N ALA A 775 -4.81 -6.02 30.63
CA ALA A 775 -3.97 -6.10 31.83
C ALA A 775 -3.57 -4.70 32.34
N VAL A 776 -3.30 -3.73 31.43
CA VAL A 776 -3.00 -2.35 31.81
C VAL A 776 -4.19 -1.71 32.56
N VAL A 777 -5.40 -1.89 32.07
CA VAL A 777 -6.64 -1.37 32.72
C VAL A 777 -6.79 -1.99 34.11
N GLU A 778 -6.60 -3.31 34.25
CA GLU A 778 -6.64 -3.99 35.53
C GLU A 778 -5.55 -3.50 36.50
N MET A 779 -4.31 -3.35 36.01
CA MET A 779 -3.20 -2.82 36.77
C MET A 779 -3.47 -1.39 37.31
N LEU A 780 -4.10 -0.54 36.52
CA LEU A 780 -4.46 0.83 36.93
C LEU A 780 -5.66 0.89 37.88
N GLY A 781 -6.57 -0.10 37.80
CA GLY A 781 -7.80 -0.16 38.58
C GLY A 781 -7.66 -0.84 39.94
N SER A 782 -6.75 -1.79 40.13
CA SER A 782 -6.62 -2.64 41.31
C SER A 782 -5.43 -2.26 42.20
N PRO A 783 -5.63 -1.59 43.32
CA PRO A 783 -4.51 -1.07 44.14
C PRO A 783 -3.70 -2.17 44.86
N CYS A 784 -4.21 -3.39 44.97
CA CYS A 784 -3.63 -4.47 45.80
C CYS A 784 -2.89 -5.58 45.06
N SER A 785 -2.83 -5.59 43.70
CA SER A 785 -2.08 -6.60 42.97
C SER A 785 -0.60 -6.23 42.91
N GLU A 786 0.29 -7.18 43.17
CA GLU A 786 1.73 -7.03 42.91
C GLU A 786 1.96 -6.99 41.42
N LEU A 787 2.71 -6.00 40.93
CA LEU A 787 3.13 -5.86 39.54
C LEU A 787 4.55 -6.35 39.36
N ALA A 788 4.85 -6.87 38.17
CA ALA A 788 6.21 -7.23 37.79
C ALA A 788 7.14 -6.01 37.90
N GLU A 789 8.40 -6.23 38.27
CA GLU A 789 9.39 -5.16 38.22
C GLU A 789 9.74 -4.85 36.77
N PRO A 790 9.73 -3.55 36.39
CA PRO A 790 10.11 -3.17 35.04
C PRO A 790 11.59 -3.43 34.77
N MET A 791 11.94 -3.85 33.57
CA MET A 791 13.34 -3.94 33.11
C MET A 791 13.80 -2.60 32.51
N VAL A 792 15.10 -2.51 32.24
CA VAL A 792 15.73 -1.32 31.67
C VAL A 792 15.08 -1.05 30.30
N PRO A 793 14.40 0.08 30.09
CA PRO A 793 13.89 0.40 28.78
C PRO A 793 15.03 0.78 27.84
N THR A 794 15.08 0.23 26.66
CA THR A 794 16.02 0.69 25.63
C THR A 794 15.61 2.07 25.17
N VAL A 795 16.43 3.03 25.50
CA VAL A 795 16.31 4.37 24.96
C VAL A 795 16.99 4.38 23.61
N VAL A 796 16.21 4.35 22.54
CA VAL A 796 16.71 4.81 21.24
C VAL A 796 17.04 6.28 21.46
N GLY A 797 18.33 6.59 21.71
CA GLY A 797 18.76 7.96 21.96
C GLY A 797 18.30 8.85 20.81
N ASN A 798 17.84 10.07 21.11
CA ASN A 798 17.40 11.06 20.15
C ASN A 798 18.38 11.25 18.97
N ALA A 799 19.68 10.97 19.17
CA ALA A 799 20.71 11.01 18.15
C ALA A 799 20.55 9.87 17.10
N ALA A 800 20.21 8.64 17.51
CA ALA A 800 19.98 7.56 16.56
C ALA A 800 18.64 7.73 15.82
N LEU A 801 17.61 8.26 16.49
CA LEU A 801 16.33 8.60 15.88
C LEU A 801 16.47 9.79 14.91
N ALA A 802 17.23 10.83 15.28
CA ALA A 802 17.55 11.96 14.42
C ALA A 802 18.34 11.51 13.17
N THR A 803 19.34 10.65 13.32
CA THR A 803 20.13 10.12 12.19
C THR A 803 19.28 9.23 11.27
N LEU A 804 18.37 8.42 11.82
CA LEU A 804 17.43 7.62 11.04
C LEU A 804 16.35 8.49 10.36
N LEU A 805 15.94 9.59 11.00
CA LEU A 805 14.98 10.56 10.45
C LEU A 805 15.63 11.46 9.41
N GLU A 806 16.89 11.88 9.58
CA GLU A 806 17.64 12.64 8.58
C GLU A 806 17.95 11.82 7.34
N ALA A 807 18.19 10.52 7.47
CA ALA A 807 18.32 9.60 6.34
C ALA A 807 16.99 9.39 5.58
N ASP A 808 15.83 9.58 6.24
CA ASP A 808 14.50 9.45 5.64
C ASP A 808 13.90 10.81 5.19
N LEU A 809 14.46 11.95 5.62
CA LEU A 809 14.04 13.31 5.24
C LEU A 809 14.33 13.68 3.77
N SER A 810 15.09 12.84 3.06
CA SER A 810 15.21 12.91 1.59
C SER A 810 14.02 12.27 0.84
N ARG A 811 13.03 11.70 1.55
CA ARG A 811 11.76 11.21 1.03
C ARG A 811 10.63 11.95 1.73
N PRO A 812 9.53 12.34 1.04
CA PRO A 812 8.37 12.94 1.68
C PRO A 812 7.64 11.90 2.52
N THR A 813 8.16 11.62 3.69
CA THR A 813 7.45 10.93 4.75
C THR A 813 6.62 11.98 5.48
N VAL A 814 5.30 11.80 5.47
CA VAL A 814 4.35 12.72 6.15
C VAL A 814 4.53 12.53 7.66
N TYR A 815 5.51 13.21 8.24
CA TYR A 815 5.64 13.38 9.68
C TYR A 815 5.14 14.77 10.03
N GLU A 816 3.88 14.92 10.44
CA GLU A 816 3.50 16.18 11.07
C GLU A 816 2.28 16.02 11.97
N THR A 817 2.39 16.73 13.09
CA THR A 817 1.46 16.79 14.21
C THR A 817 0.24 17.65 13.88
N ILE A 818 -0.95 17.18 14.19
CA ILE A 818 -2.13 18.03 14.28
C ILE A 818 -2.06 18.75 15.62
N ASP A 819 -1.81 20.06 15.59
CA ASP A 819 -1.99 20.91 16.75
C ASP A 819 -3.46 21.38 16.80
N PHE A 820 -4.22 20.88 17.74
CA PHE A 820 -5.50 21.48 18.10
C PHE A 820 -5.25 22.68 19.03
N ARG A 821 -5.37 23.89 18.51
CA ARG A 821 -5.34 25.12 19.30
C ARG A 821 -6.70 25.41 19.92
#